data_e0b87d40a2900f9be2b76040cc60a959
#
_entry.id   e0b87d40a2900f9be2b76040cc60a959
#
_cell.length_a   1.000
_cell.length_b   1.000
_cell.length_c   1.000
_cell.angle_alpha   90.00
_cell.angle_beta   90.00
_cell.angle_gamma   90.00
#
_symmetry.space_group_name_H-M   'P 1'
#
loop_
_entity.id
_entity.type
_entity.pdbx_description
1 polymer ?
#
loop_
_entity_poly.entity_id
_entity_poly.type
_entity_poly.pdbx_seq_one_letter_code
_entity_poly.pdbx_strand_id
1 'polypeptide(L)'
;MKSFKTFLIVAVIALATFVPCAAQLGDAITMTSPNGNLVMTFALKDGVPTYSLDFGGQAVILPSRLGFELKGGRQLTHGFVIDGQQRSSFDETWEPVWGEEASIRNHYNELVVKLQQPSAQYGEKPVAMHVRFRLYDDGMGFRYEFPMENALTYFMIQEELTQFALTGDHIAWWIPGDYSTQEFRPTRSRLSQVRELTPKARTGCGWPNTAFSPTGVQTALQMKTDQGLYINIHEAVVLDYPTTNLNLDDVNFVLRTWLTPDAEGVKGRMQAPCKTPWRTVMVCRSATEVLASRLILNLNEPCAIEDVSWIHPTKYMGVWWEMISGKSQWSYTNDYPSVQLGKTDYAHSTPHGKHGANNENVRRYIDFAAENGFDALLIEGWNEGWEDWYGKQKDFVFDFITPYPDFDLPALNAYAHQKGIRLIMHHESSSSTVNYERWMEKAYNLMNQYGYNAVKSGYVGTIIPYAEGHYSQPLINHYHYAITEAAKHHIMVNAHEAVRPTGLCRTWPNMIGNESAMGNEFRQGIDPGQTSVYPFTRLQGGPMDFTPGIFEMDLEKVSGWKDKMRHTICNQLGLYVTFYSPLQMAADLPENYARFMDAFQFIKDVAVDWDKSIYLMAEPGEYMVTARHPKLSTVNKAAEGLAKLPDGKKDMVSGAAKFIYALPDNATASDLNGAKAHDVWYVGGINGENAREVSFKLDFLKPGVKYEATIYADAKDADYETNPQAYTITRKKVTAKTVMKLRMARSGGFGITIREM
;
A
#
# COMPACT_ATOMS: atom_id res chain seq x y z
N MET A 1 -107.04 -25.91 -1.73
CA MET A 1 -106.34 -26.60 -0.65
C MET A 1 -105.05 -27.23 -1.21
N LYS A 2 -103.93 -26.52 -1.13
CA LYS A 2 -102.63 -27.11 -1.34
C LYS A 2 -101.62 -26.31 -0.51
N SER A 3 -100.99 -26.96 0.42
CA SER A 3 -100.02 -26.46 1.40
C SER A 3 -98.70 -26.15 0.70
N PHE A 4 -98.18 -24.95 0.87
CA PHE A 4 -96.82 -24.63 0.50
C PHE A 4 -95.93 -24.76 1.74
N LYS A 5 -94.96 -25.69 1.64
CA LYS A 5 -93.89 -25.80 2.64
C LYS A 5 -92.70 -24.90 2.19
N THR A 6 -92.38 -23.93 3.00
CA THR A 6 -91.23 -23.06 2.83
C THR A 6 -89.95 -23.80 3.36
N PHE A 7 -88.94 -24.00 2.47
CA PHE A 7 -87.64 -24.46 2.88
C PHE A 7 -86.74 -23.24 3.20
N LEU A 8 -86.25 -23.19 4.44
CA LEU A 8 -85.31 -22.21 4.90
C LEU A 8 -83.87 -22.77 4.61
N ILE A 9 -83.15 -22.16 3.68
CA ILE A 9 -81.77 -22.52 3.40
C ILE A 9 -80.92 -21.63 4.33
N VAL A 10 -80.27 -22.25 5.31
CA VAL A 10 -79.25 -21.60 6.18
C VAL A 10 -77.91 -21.68 5.41
N ALA A 11 -77.44 -20.53 4.90
CA ALA A 11 -76.09 -20.42 4.34
C ALA A 11 -75.06 -20.27 5.48
N VAL A 12 -74.24 -21.27 5.73
CA VAL A 12 -73.10 -21.19 6.63
C VAL A 12 -71.93 -20.52 5.86
N ILE A 13 -71.68 -19.26 6.14
CA ILE A 13 -70.50 -18.54 5.67
C ILE A 13 -69.31 -18.97 6.56
N ALA A 14 -68.45 -19.84 6.04
CA ALA A 14 -67.16 -20.16 6.63
C ALA A 14 -66.22 -18.96 6.41
N LEU A 15 -65.99 -18.15 7.44
CA LEU A 15 -64.91 -17.17 7.47
C LEU A 15 -63.55 -17.96 7.54
N ALA A 16 -62.89 -18.11 6.42
CA ALA A 16 -61.50 -18.52 6.40
C ALA A 16 -60.66 -17.32 6.90
N THR A 17 -60.24 -17.35 8.15
CA THR A 17 -59.22 -16.47 8.65
C THR A 17 -57.90 -16.85 7.99
N PHE A 18 -57.47 -16.02 7.04
CA PHE A 18 -56.08 -16.02 6.56
C PHE A 18 -55.20 -15.58 7.74
N VAL A 19 -54.53 -16.54 8.39
CA VAL A 19 -53.40 -16.25 9.24
C VAL A 19 -52.23 -16.03 8.28
N PRO A 20 -51.64 -14.82 8.19
CA PRO A 20 -50.44 -14.67 7.43
C PRO A 20 -49.37 -15.56 8.09
N CYS A 21 -48.85 -16.50 7.35
CA CYS A 21 -47.66 -17.23 7.75
C CYS A 21 -46.55 -16.19 7.89
N ALA A 22 -46.34 -15.72 9.12
CA ALA A 22 -45.16 -14.98 9.48
C ALA A 22 -44.00 -15.95 9.20
N ALA A 23 -43.24 -15.70 8.13
CA ALA A 23 -41.96 -16.35 7.94
C ALA A 23 -41.20 -16.14 9.27
N GLN A 24 -40.86 -17.23 9.95
CA GLN A 24 -39.98 -17.17 11.08
C GLN A 24 -38.70 -16.46 10.60
N LEU A 25 -38.59 -15.17 10.94
CA LEU A 25 -37.30 -14.49 10.92
C LEU A 25 -36.42 -15.29 11.86
N GLY A 26 -35.51 -16.11 11.31
CA GLY A 26 -34.45 -16.72 12.08
C GLY A 26 -33.76 -15.61 12.88
N ASP A 27 -33.44 -15.90 14.16
CA ASP A 27 -32.96 -14.91 15.12
C ASP A 27 -31.79 -14.10 14.53
N ALA A 28 -32.06 -12.84 14.17
CA ALA A 28 -31.06 -11.94 13.66
C ALA A 28 -30.13 -11.54 14.82
N ILE A 29 -28.83 -11.69 14.64
CA ILE A 29 -27.81 -11.35 15.63
C ILE A 29 -27.21 -10.00 15.26
N THR A 30 -27.43 -8.99 16.10
CA THR A 30 -26.91 -7.63 15.88
C THR A 30 -25.68 -7.34 16.74
N MET A 31 -24.77 -6.51 16.25
CA MET A 31 -23.64 -5.95 16.99
C MET A 31 -23.42 -4.50 16.56
N THR A 32 -23.07 -3.64 17.52
CA THR A 32 -22.74 -2.23 17.28
C THR A 32 -21.25 -1.97 17.44
N SER A 33 -20.75 -0.92 16.78
CA SER A 33 -19.43 -0.36 17.09
C SER A 33 -19.39 0.23 18.51
N PRO A 34 -18.21 0.51 19.09
CA PRO A 34 -18.10 1.11 20.43
C PRO A 34 -18.89 2.42 20.58
N ASN A 35 -18.89 3.30 19.56
CA ASN A 35 -19.66 4.54 19.56
C ASN A 35 -21.14 4.38 19.15
N GLY A 36 -21.57 3.17 18.78
CA GLY A 36 -22.96 2.86 18.38
C GLY A 36 -23.37 3.30 16.98
N ASN A 37 -22.48 3.93 16.19
CA ASN A 37 -22.82 4.44 14.85
C ASN A 37 -22.91 3.34 13.78
N LEU A 38 -22.05 2.32 13.85
CA LEU A 38 -22.12 1.16 12.97
C LEU A 38 -22.97 0.06 13.64
N VAL A 39 -23.86 -0.53 12.87
CA VAL A 39 -24.69 -1.66 13.29
C VAL A 39 -24.59 -2.76 12.24
N MET A 40 -24.00 -3.89 12.62
CA MET A 40 -23.96 -5.09 11.79
C MET A 40 -25.05 -6.06 12.23
N THR A 41 -25.78 -6.61 11.27
CA THR A 41 -26.76 -7.66 11.50
C THR A 41 -26.34 -8.92 10.75
N PHE A 42 -26.18 -10.03 11.47
CA PHE A 42 -25.99 -11.36 10.91
C PHE A 42 -27.32 -12.12 10.95
N ALA A 43 -27.63 -12.89 9.91
CA ALA A 43 -28.82 -13.75 9.88
C ALA A 43 -28.56 -15.02 9.04
N LEU A 44 -29.25 -16.10 9.39
CA LEU A 44 -29.41 -17.29 8.53
C LEU A 44 -30.75 -17.21 7.81
N LYS A 45 -30.71 -17.18 6.47
CA LYS A 45 -31.92 -17.26 5.63
C LYS A 45 -31.90 -18.61 4.90
N ASP A 46 -32.78 -19.51 5.26
CA ASP A 46 -32.85 -20.88 4.69
C ASP A 46 -31.51 -21.62 4.78
N GLY A 47 -30.81 -21.46 5.89
CA GLY A 47 -29.50 -22.05 6.12
C GLY A 47 -28.35 -21.38 5.35
N VAL A 48 -28.58 -20.23 4.71
CA VAL A 48 -27.58 -19.40 4.03
C VAL A 48 -27.14 -18.29 4.97
N PRO A 49 -25.85 -18.17 5.34
CA PRO A 49 -25.38 -17.07 6.18
C PRO A 49 -25.37 -15.76 5.38
N THR A 50 -25.87 -14.70 5.99
CA THR A 50 -25.94 -13.35 5.44
C THR A 50 -25.55 -12.32 6.49
N TYR A 51 -25.10 -11.16 6.04
CA TYR A 51 -24.86 -9.99 6.88
C TYR A 51 -25.32 -8.71 6.20
N SER A 52 -25.58 -7.67 6.99
CA SER A 52 -25.80 -6.30 6.52
C SER A 52 -25.09 -5.30 7.44
N LEU A 53 -24.89 -4.08 6.98
CA LEU A 53 -24.22 -3.01 7.71
C LEU A 53 -24.96 -1.70 7.55
N ASP A 54 -25.30 -1.05 8.67
CA ASP A 54 -25.86 0.28 8.74
C ASP A 54 -24.88 1.26 9.40
N PHE A 55 -24.90 2.53 9.00
CA PHE A 55 -24.10 3.60 9.60
C PHE A 55 -24.98 4.81 9.90
N GLY A 56 -25.08 5.19 11.18
CA GLY A 56 -25.93 6.29 11.62
C GLY A 56 -27.41 6.11 11.24
N GLY A 57 -27.91 4.88 11.19
CA GLY A 57 -29.27 4.53 10.80
C GLY A 57 -29.52 4.50 9.27
N GLN A 58 -28.48 4.64 8.45
CA GLN A 58 -28.55 4.50 7.00
C GLN A 58 -27.90 3.17 6.57
N ALA A 59 -28.55 2.43 5.69
CA ALA A 59 -27.98 1.22 5.12
C ALA A 59 -26.73 1.56 4.29
N VAL A 60 -25.69 0.75 4.47
CA VAL A 60 -24.42 0.83 3.71
C VAL A 60 -24.20 -0.45 2.91
N ILE A 61 -24.35 -1.60 3.55
CA ILE A 61 -24.33 -2.91 2.91
C ILE A 61 -25.68 -3.57 3.18
N LEU A 62 -26.39 -3.87 2.11
CA LEU A 62 -27.65 -4.61 2.14
C LEU A 62 -27.38 -6.10 2.44
N PRO A 63 -28.40 -6.93 2.78
CA PRO A 63 -28.20 -8.35 3.06
C PRO A 63 -27.35 -9.05 1.99
N SER A 64 -26.17 -9.49 2.38
CA SER A 64 -25.08 -10.00 1.55
C SER A 64 -24.72 -11.41 1.97
N ARG A 65 -24.54 -12.34 1.01
CA ARG A 65 -24.22 -13.75 1.26
C ARG A 65 -22.78 -13.93 1.72
N LEU A 66 -22.59 -14.99 2.50
CA LEU A 66 -21.31 -15.54 2.94
C LEU A 66 -21.23 -17.02 2.54
N GLY A 67 -20.03 -17.57 2.40
CA GLY A 67 -19.82 -19.00 2.14
C GLY A 67 -18.75 -19.28 1.11
N PHE A 68 -18.64 -20.56 0.71
CA PHE A 68 -17.62 -21.05 -0.23
C PHE A 68 -18.17 -22.12 -1.15
N GLU A 69 -17.66 -22.15 -2.38
CA GLU A 69 -17.63 -23.31 -3.25
C GLU A 69 -16.28 -24.01 -3.09
N LEU A 70 -16.31 -25.31 -2.79
CA LEU A 70 -15.10 -26.11 -2.65
C LEU A 70 -14.86 -26.95 -3.90
N LYS A 71 -13.60 -27.17 -4.25
CA LYS A 71 -13.21 -28.05 -5.35
C LYS A 71 -13.45 -29.52 -4.94
N GLY A 72 -14.61 -30.02 -5.28
CA GLY A 72 -15.09 -31.33 -4.84
C GLY A 72 -15.66 -31.33 -3.41
N GLY A 73 -16.32 -32.39 -3.04
CA GLY A 73 -16.86 -32.57 -1.70
C GLY A 73 -18.06 -31.68 -1.36
N ARG A 74 -18.24 -31.44 -0.07
CA ARG A 74 -19.39 -30.73 0.50
C ARG A 74 -19.25 -29.23 0.31
N GLN A 75 -20.31 -28.60 -0.18
CA GLN A 75 -20.34 -27.16 -0.45
C GLN A 75 -20.74 -26.37 0.81
N LEU A 76 -20.10 -25.24 1.02
CA LEU A 76 -20.36 -24.33 2.15
C LEU A 76 -21.24 -23.15 1.74
N THR A 77 -22.32 -23.43 1.03
CA THR A 77 -23.21 -22.45 0.41
C THR A 77 -24.54 -22.28 1.13
N HIS A 78 -24.99 -23.32 1.85
CA HIS A 78 -26.30 -23.39 2.52
C HIS A 78 -26.32 -24.56 3.52
N GLY A 79 -27.45 -24.74 4.20
CA GLY A 79 -27.62 -25.85 5.13
C GLY A 79 -26.93 -25.67 6.47
N PHE A 80 -26.53 -24.44 6.78
CA PHE A 80 -25.94 -24.10 8.07
C PHE A 80 -27.00 -23.96 9.16
N VAL A 81 -26.59 -24.25 10.39
CA VAL A 81 -27.26 -23.91 11.63
C VAL A 81 -26.31 -23.11 12.51
N ILE A 82 -26.84 -22.25 13.37
CA ILE A 82 -26.04 -21.55 14.39
C ILE A 82 -25.83 -22.51 15.57
N ASP A 83 -24.57 -22.89 15.81
CA ASP A 83 -24.17 -23.74 16.92
C ASP A 83 -23.81 -22.93 18.17
N GLY A 84 -23.69 -21.63 18.04
CA GLY A 84 -23.43 -20.71 19.14
C GLY A 84 -22.93 -19.36 18.69
N GLN A 85 -22.76 -18.45 19.66
CA GLN A 85 -22.14 -17.15 19.44
C GLN A 85 -21.26 -16.78 20.63
N GLN A 86 -20.25 -15.97 20.37
CA GLN A 86 -19.38 -15.38 21.38
C GLN A 86 -19.23 -13.89 21.14
N ARG A 87 -19.33 -13.09 22.22
CA ARG A 87 -19.14 -11.63 22.15
C ARG A 87 -17.98 -11.22 23.05
N SER A 88 -17.23 -10.22 22.60
CA SER A 88 -16.19 -9.57 23.39
C SER A 88 -16.03 -8.13 22.95
N SER A 89 -15.27 -7.36 23.71
CA SER A 89 -14.81 -6.03 23.34
C SER A 89 -13.31 -5.93 23.65
N PHE A 90 -12.63 -5.05 22.94
CA PHE A 90 -11.20 -4.86 23.10
C PHE A 90 -10.86 -3.36 22.99
N ASP A 91 -9.96 -2.89 23.84
CA ASP A 91 -9.48 -1.50 23.82
C ASP A 91 -8.03 -1.48 24.31
N GLU A 92 -7.12 -1.19 23.39
CA GLU A 92 -5.71 -0.97 23.67
C GLU A 92 -5.18 0.22 22.90
N THR A 93 -4.05 0.77 23.31
CA THR A 93 -3.25 1.69 22.49
C THR A 93 -1.89 1.06 22.28
N TRP A 94 -1.47 0.95 21.03
CA TRP A 94 -0.17 0.39 20.65
C TRP A 94 0.70 1.42 19.93
N GLU A 95 2.00 1.23 19.97
CA GLU A 95 2.98 2.11 19.34
C GLU A 95 3.58 1.42 18.11
N PRO A 96 3.47 2.00 16.91
CA PRO A 96 4.13 1.47 15.73
C PRO A 96 5.64 1.69 15.79
N VAL A 97 6.41 0.74 15.26
CA VAL A 97 7.88 0.89 15.12
C VAL A 97 8.21 2.13 14.30
N TRP A 98 7.48 2.32 13.22
CA TRP A 98 7.43 3.52 12.39
C TRP A 98 5.99 3.72 11.89
N GLY A 99 5.62 4.92 11.51
CA GLY A 99 4.25 5.16 11.09
C GLY A 99 3.89 6.61 10.88
N GLU A 100 2.60 6.83 10.78
CA GLU A 100 2.01 8.17 10.62
C GLU A 100 1.61 8.80 11.95
N GLU A 101 1.69 8.03 13.05
CA GLU A 101 1.28 8.42 14.40
C GLU A 101 2.16 7.74 15.44
N ALA A 102 2.41 8.40 16.57
CA ALA A 102 3.18 7.84 17.68
C ALA A 102 2.44 6.66 18.34
N SER A 103 1.12 6.74 18.39
CA SER A 103 0.29 5.69 19.00
C SER A 103 -1.05 5.56 18.28
N ILE A 104 -1.55 4.33 18.21
CA ILE A 104 -2.78 3.97 17.53
C ILE A 104 -3.70 3.25 18.52
N ARG A 105 -4.92 3.74 18.66
CA ARG A 105 -5.94 3.05 19.46
C ARG A 105 -6.55 1.91 18.64
N ASN A 106 -6.62 0.72 19.23
CA ASN A 106 -7.27 -0.46 18.69
C ASN A 106 -8.51 -0.77 19.57
N HIS A 107 -9.66 -0.23 19.18
CA HIS A 107 -10.88 -0.32 19.95
C HIS A 107 -12.04 -0.85 19.12
N TYR A 108 -12.56 -2.02 19.48
CA TYR A 108 -13.63 -2.69 18.74
C TYR A 108 -14.54 -3.54 19.62
N ASN A 109 -15.75 -3.81 19.15
CA ASN A 109 -16.60 -4.89 19.59
C ASN A 109 -16.46 -6.08 18.66
N GLU A 110 -16.46 -7.30 19.19
CA GLU A 110 -16.29 -8.54 18.44
C GLU A 110 -17.47 -9.48 18.61
N LEU A 111 -17.87 -10.13 17.52
CA LEU A 111 -18.84 -11.20 17.48
C LEU A 111 -18.27 -12.38 16.68
N VAL A 112 -18.26 -13.56 17.27
CA VAL A 112 -18.01 -14.81 16.56
C VAL A 112 -19.32 -15.58 16.47
N VAL A 113 -19.81 -15.81 15.26
CA VAL A 113 -20.95 -16.68 14.98
C VAL A 113 -20.40 -18.05 14.60
N LYS A 114 -20.71 -19.06 15.40
CA LYS A 114 -20.30 -20.45 15.17
C LYS A 114 -21.36 -21.12 14.31
N LEU A 115 -20.99 -21.45 13.08
CA LEU A 115 -21.85 -22.14 12.13
C LEU A 115 -21.41 -23.58 11.97
N GLN A 116 -22.35 -24.48 11.82
CA GLN A 116 -22.07 -25.84 11.41
C GLN A 116 -23.11 -26.32 10.38
N GLN A 117 -22.65 -27.17 9.47
CA GLN A 117 -23.53 -28.00 8.66
C GLN A 117 -23.61 -29.38 9.33
N PRO A 118 -24.78 -29.84 9.80
CA PRO A 118 -24.95 -31.15 10.42
C PRO A 118 -24.51 -32.28 9.49
N SER A 119 -23.93 -33.34 10.02
CA SER A 119 -23.64 -34.51 9.22
C SER A 119 -24.93 -35.22 8.80
N ALA A 120 -24.96 -35.72 7.57
CA ALA A 120 -26.05 -36.58 7.10
C ALA A 120 -25.93 -38.03 7.57
N GLN A 121 -24.75 -38.46 8.06
CA GLN A 121 -24.47 -39.82 8.49
C GLN A 121 -24.15 -39.85 9.99
N TYR A 122 -24.71 -40.87 10.69
CA TYR A 122 -24.44 -41.07 12.09
C TYR A 122 -22.95 -41.34 12.36
N GLY A 123 -22.35 -40.59 13.28
CA GLY A 123 -20.94 -40.74 13.65
C GLY A 123 -19.95 -39.89 12.85
N GLU A 124 -20.37 -39.23 11.80
CA GLU A 124 -19.52 -38.24 11.11
C GLU A 124 -19.52 -36.88 11.84
N LYS A 125 -18.35 -36.22 11.85
CA LYS A 125 -18.24 -34.85 12.36
C LYS A 125 -19.02 -33.88 11.47
N PRO A 126 -19.65 -32.83 12.02
CA PRO A 126 -20.20 -31.73 11.23
C PRO A 126 -19.09 -30.93 10.57
N VAL A 127 -19.43 -30.22 9.50
CA VAL A 127 -18.55 -29.19 8.97
C VAL A 127 -18.77 -27.90 9.74
N ALA A 128 -17.73 -27.42 10.41
CA ALA A 128 -17.76 -26.18 11.16
C ALA A 128 -17.09 -25.04 10.39
N MET A 129 -17.79 -23.90 10.30
CA MET A 129 -17.29 -22.65 9.75
C MET A 129 -17.72 -21.51 10.66
N HIS A 130 -16.79 -20.84 11.31
CA HIS A 130 -17.09 -19.68 12.14
C HIS A 130 -16.92 -18.41 11.33
N VAL A 131 -17.75 -17.40 11.60
CA VAL A 131 -17.57 -16.05 11.04
C VAL A 131 -17.29 -15.11 12.20
N ARG A 132 -16.12 -14.47 12.17
CA ARG A 132 -15.70 -13.48 13.16
C ARG A 132 -15.86 -12.09 12.59
N PHE A 133 -16.56 -11.22 13.30
CA PHE A 133 -16.77 -9.81 12.98
C PHE A 133 -16.09 -8.95 14.04
N ARG A 134 -15.41 -7.86 13.61
CA ARG A 134 -14.92 -6.77 14.47
C ARG A 134 -15.48 -5.47 13.96
N LEU A 135 -16.19 -4.74 14.82
CA LEU A 135 -16.71 -3.40 14.49
C LEU A 135 -15.90 -2.35 15.22
N TYR A 136 -15.28 -1.48 14.45
CA TYR A 136 -14.63 -0.24 14.86
C TYR A 136 -15.57 0.94 14.64
N ASP A 137 -15.19 2.13 15.09
CA ASP A 137 -16.01 3.32 14.91
C ASP A 137 -16.07 3.84 13.46
N ASP A 138 -15.07 3.44 12.66
CA ASP A 138 -14.86 3.82 11.27
C ASP A 138 -15.03 2.67 10.26
N GLY A 139 -15.39 1.47 10.73
CA GLY A 139 -15.55 0.34 9.80
C GLY A 139 -15.68 -1.02 10.47
N MET A 140 -15.76 -2.03 9.64
CA MET A 140 -15.88 -3.42 10.01
C MET A 140 -14.86 -4.28 9.29
N GLY A 141 -14.27 -5.24 10.02
CA GLY A 141 -13.56 -6.40 9.45
C GLY A 141 -14.31 -7.68 9.78
N PHE A 142 -14.34 -8.62 8.84
CA PHE A 142 -14.82 -9.99 9.11
C PHE A 142 -14.00 -11.02 8.35
N ARG A 143 -13.93 -12.24 8.92
CA ARG A 143 -13.21 -13.37 8.32
C ARG A 143 -13.86 -14.68 8.67
N TYR A 144 -13.50 -15.71 7.92
CA TYR A 144 -13.90 -17.08 8.21
C TYR A 144 -12.79 -17.82 8.98
N GLU A 145 -13.21 -18.67 9.90
CA GLU A 145 -12.32 -19.51 10.68
C GLU A 145 -12.81 -20.96 10.65
N PHE A 146 -11.92 -21.90 10.34
CA PHE A 146 -12.20 -23.33 10.31
C PHE A 146 -11.49 -23.97 11.51
N PRO A 147 -12.23 -24.38 12.56
CA PRO A 147 -11.61 -24.90 13.79
C PRO A 147 -11.03 -26.31 13.59
N MET A 148 -10.23 -26.78 14.54
CA MET A 148 -9.63 -28.11 14.52
C MET A 148 -10.67 -29.24 14.59
N GLU A 149 -11.72 -29.04 15.38
CA GLU A 149 -12.85 -29.95 15.50
C GLU A 149 -13.78 -29.80 14.27
N ASN A 150 -13.34 -30.34 13.11
CA ASN A 150 -14.01 -30.17 11.84
C ASN A 150 -13.96 -31.44 11.00
N ALA A 151 -14.98 -31.68 10.18
CA ALA A 151 -14.95 -32.70 9.11
C ALA A 151 -14.01 -32.32 7.96
N LEU A 152 -13.82 -31.00 7.74
CA LEU A 152 -12.84 -30.49 6.78
C LEU A 152 -11.47 -30.43 7.45
N THR A 153 -10.56 -31.32 7.03
CA THR A 153 -9.16 -31.30 7.48
C THR A 153 -8.26 -30.62 6.44
N TYR A 154 -8.34 -31.06 5.22
CA TYR A 154 -7.71 -30.43 4.05
C TYR A 154 -8.76 -30.21 2.99
N PHE A 155 -8.83 -29.01 2.42
CA PHE A 155 -9.82 -28.67 1.40
C PHE A 155 -9.28 -27.60 0.45
N MET A 156 -9.86 -27.57 -0.75
CA MET A 156 -9.51 -26.60 -1.78
C MET A 156 -10.70 -25.69 -2.05
N ILE A 157 -10.46 -24.41 -2.01
CA ILE A 157 -11.45 -23.37 -2.33
C ILE A 157 -11.51 -23.20 -3.85
N GLN A 158 -12.71 -23.31 -4.41
CA GLN A 158 -13.01 -22.97 -5.80
C GLN A 158 -13.43 -21.51 -5.92
N GLU A 159 -14.31 -21.04 -5.01
CA GLU A 159 -14.74 -19.65 -4.90
C GLU A 159 -15.07 -19.31 -3.44
N GLU A 160 -14.71 -18.10 -3.03
CA GLU A 160 -15.27 -17.43 -1.86
C GLU A 160 -16.50 -16.64 -2.32
N LEU A 161 -17.65 -16.86 -1.68
CA LEU A 161 -18.93 -16.28 -2.09
C LEU A 161 -19.31 -15.01 -1.31
N THR A 162 -18.36 -14.38 -0.67
CA THR A 162 -18.58 -13.13 0.07
C THR A 162 -19.12 -12.04 -0.86
N GLN A 163 -20.24 -11.46 -0.48
CA GLN A 163 -20.89 -10.37 -1.21
C GLN A 163 -20.85 -9.07 -0.42
N PHE A 164 -20.93 -7.96 -1.17
CA PHE A 164 -21.16 -6.61 -0.68
C PHE A 164 -22.26 -6.00 -1.55
N ALA A 165 -23.51 -6.17 -1.15
CA ALA A 165 -24.65 -5.60 -1.84
C ALA A 165 -24.80 -4.12 -1.45
N LEU A 166 -24.56 -3.24 -2.41
CA LEU A 166 -24.54 -1.79 -2.19
C LEU A 166 -25.95 -1.19 -2.30
N THR A 167 -26.13 0.00 -1.75
CA THR A 167 -27.41 0.69 -1.73
C THR A 167 -27.74 1.44 -3.02
N GLY A 168 -26.84 1.43 -4.01
CA GLY A 168 -27.09 2.08 -5.29
C GLY A 168 -25.84 2.24 -6.16
N ASP A 169 -25.99 3.01 -7.23
CA ASP A 169 -24.96 3.29 -8.23
C ASP A 169 -23.99 4.38 -7.74
N HIS A 170 -23.07 3.99 -6.87
CA HIS A 170 -22.12 4.93 -6.24
C HIS A 170 -21.05 5.41 -7.22
N ILE A 171 -20.47 6.58 -6.95
CA ILE A 171 -19.22 7.00 -7.57
C ILE A 171 -18.10 6.15 -7.00
N ALA A 172 -17.26 5.59 -7.88
CA ALA A 172 -16.12 4.75 -7.50
C ALA A 172 -14.82 5.24 -8.14
N TRP A 173 -13.72 5.07 -7.41
CA TRP A 173 -12.35 5.16 -7.91
C TRP A 173 -11.79 3.75 -7.92
N TRP A 174 -11.53 3.24 -9.12
CA TRP A 174 -11.24 1.82 -9.32
C TRP A 174 -10.17 1.61 -10.37
N ILE A 175 -9.51 0.46 -10.31
CA ILE A 175 -8.66 -0.10 -11.35
C ILE A 175 -9.23 -1.47 -11.77
N PRO A 176 -8.99 -1.93 -13.02
CA PRO A 176 -9.46 -3.22 -13.49
C PRO A 176 -8.99 -4.38 -12.62
N GLY A 177 -9.84 -5.38 -12.44
CA GLY A 177 -9.46 -6.62 -11.77
C GLY A 177 -8.34 -7.35 -12.52
N ASP A 178 -7.32 -7.79 -11.78
CA ASP A 178 -6.15 -8.46 -12.33
C ASP A 178 -5.52 -9.43 -11.31
N TYR A 179 -4.74 -10.42 -11.79
CA TYR A 179 -4.09 -11.42 -10.95
C TYR A 179 -2.62 -11.13 -10.67
N SER A 180 -2.05 -10.09 -11.32
CA SER A 180 -0.62 -9.89 -11.32
C SER A 180 -0.16 -8.46 -11.11
N THR A 181 -0.99 -7.45 -11.34
CA THR A 181 -0.54 -6.06 -11.27
C THR A 181 -1.62 -5.08 -10.80
N GLN A 182 -1.20 -4.03 -10.11
CA GLN A 182 -1.99 -2.84 -9.81
C GLN A 182 -1.55 -1.61 -10.63
N GLU A 183 -0.70 -1.80 -11.60
CA GLU A 183 -0.13 -0.73 -12.43
C GLU A 183 -1.10 -0.28 -13.52
N PHE A 184 -2.27 0.14 -13.09
CA PHE A 184 -3.31 0.74 -13.91
C PHE A 184 -3.55 2.19 -13.49
N ARG A 185 -3.98 3.00 -14.45
CA ARG A 185 -4.51 4.34 -14.13
C ARG A 185 -5.85 4.21 -13.41
N PRO A 186 -6.04 4.82 -12.24
CA PRO A 186 -7.32 4.82 -11.59
C PRO A 186 -8.40 5.49 -12.45
N THR A 187 -9.55 4.85 -12.54
CA THR A 187 -10.73 5.37 -13.23
C THR A 187 -11.75 5.85 -12.21
N ARG A 188 -12.31 7.04 -12.42
CA ARG A 188 -13.46 7.56 -11.66
C ARG A 188 -14.71 7.44 -12.50
N SER A 189 -15.74 6.72 -11.98
CA SER A 189 -17.02 6.58 -12.67
C SER A 189 -18.13 6.18 -11.71
N ARG A 190 -19.38 6.12 -12.20
CA ARG A 190 -20.45 5.35 -11.55
C ARG A 190 -20.15 3.85 -11.68
N LEU A 191 -20.64 3.04 -10.76
CA LEU A 191 -20.51 1.58 -10.83
C LEU A 191 -21.15 0.99 -12.09
N SER A 192 -22.28 1.51 -12.53
CA SER A 192 -22.98 1.14 -13.76
C SER A 192 -22.13 1.33 -15.04
N GLN A 193 -21.10 2.16 -14.99
CA GLN A 193 -20.22 2.46 -16.13
C GLN A 193 -18.96 1.59 -16.18
N VAL A 194 -18.70 0.77 -15.16
CA VAL A 194 -17.47 -0.04 -15.07
C VAL A 194 -17.30 -0.93 -16.29
N ARG A 195 -18.35 -1.62 -16.72
CA ARG A 195 -18.33 -2.51 -17.90
C ARG A 195 -17.89 -1.78 -19.17
N GLU A 196 -18.46 -0.62 -19.43
CA GLU A 196 -18.15 0.18 -20.61
C GLU A 196 -16.71 0.71 -20.59
N LEU A 197 -16.24 1.12 -19.41
CA LEU A 197 -14.94 1.77 -19.24
C LEU A 197 -13.77 0.77 -19.09
N THR A 198 -14.01 -0.47 -18.70
CA THR A 198 -12.97 -1.49 -18.47
C THR A 198 -12.02 -1.66 -19.64
N PRO A 199 -12.46 -1.76 -20.93
CA PRO A 199 -11.53 -1.89 -22.06
C PRO A 199 -10.53 -0.73 -22.14
N LYS A 200 -10.98 0.50 -21.90
CA LYS A 200 -10.12 1.70 -21.87
C LYS A 200 -9.22 1.69 -20.63
N ALA A 201 -9.75 1.37 -19.47
CA ALA A 201 -8.99 1.33 -18.21
C ALA A 201 -7.84 0.32 -18.25
N ARG A 202 -7.93 -0.74 -19.07
CA ARG A 202 -6.86 -1.71 -19.29
C ARG A 202 -5.76 -1.24 -20.21
N THR A 203 -5.95 -0.15 -20.96
CA THR A 203 -4.90 0.40 -21.81
C THR A 203 -3.88 1.18 -20.97
N GLY A 204 -2.59 1.10 -21.33
CA GLY A 204 -1.54 1.81 -20.62
C GLY A 204 -1.03 1.12 -19.34
N CYS A 205 -1.46 -0.11 -19.06
CA CYS A 205 -0.80 -0.99 -18.12
C CYS A 205 0.55 -1.44 -18.68
N GLY A 206 1.59 -1.45 -17.86
CA GLY A 206 2.93 -1.87 -18.27
C GLY A 206 3.06 -3.36 -18.57
N TRP A 207 2.10 -4.18 -18.15
CA TRP A 207 2.15 -5.65 -18.19
C TRP A 207 0.98 -6.27 -18.97
N PRO A 208 1.17 -7.48 -19.53
CA PRO A 208 0.05 -8.27 -19.97
C PRO A 208 -0.83 -8.60 -18.77
N ASN A 209 -2.03 -8.07 -18.78
CA ASN A 209 -2.99 -8.20 -17.70
C ASN A 209 -3.96 -9.36 -17.97
N THR A 210 -4.44 -9.99 -16.90
CA THR A 210 -5.39 -11.10 -16.95
C THR A 210 -6.80 -10.62 -16.72
N ALA A 211 -7.56 -10.38 -17.77
CA ALA A 211 -8.98 -10.05 -17.66
C ALA A 211 -9.79 -11.29 -17.28
N PHE A 212 -10.33 -11.33 -16.07
CA PHE A 212 -11.23 -12.42 -15.64
C PHE A 212 -12.71 -12.05 -15.76
N SER A 213 -13.04 -10.77 -15.86
CA SER A 213 -14.40 -10.27 -15.96
C SER A 213 -14.44 -8.87 -16.57
N PRO A 214 -15.47 -8.50 -17.36
CA PRO A 214 -15.64 -7.14 -17.86
C PRO A 214 -16.05 -6.13 -16.76
N THR A 215 -16.41 -6.60 -15.57
CA THR A 215 -16.80 -5.78 -14.42
C THR A 215 -15.93 -6.06 -13.18
N GLY A 216 -14.78 -6.72 -13.38
CA GLY A 216 -13.82 -6.97 -12.33
C GLY A 216 -13.09 -5.69 -11.92
N VAL A 217 -12.98 -5.43 -10.61
CA VAL A 217 -12.23 -4.32 -10.03
C VAL A 217 -11.35 -4.83 -8.89
N GLN A 218 -10.27 -4.13 -8.61
CA GLN A 218 -9.38 -4.49 -7.50
C GLN A 218 -9.78 -3.82 -6.18
N THR A 219 -9.32 -4.37 -5.08
CA THR A 219 -9.28 -3.71 -3.77
C THR A 219 -7.95 -2.96 -3.60
N ALA A 220 -7.82 -1.85 -2.82
CA ALA A 220 -8.91 -1.18 -2.13
C ALA A 220 -9.79 -0.43 -3.12
N LEU A 221 -11.09 -0.64 -3.03
CA LEU A 221 -12.09 0.05 -3.84
C LEU A 221 -12.66 1.22 -3.04
N GLN A 222 -12.37 2.45 -3.45
CA GLN A 222 -12.93 3.65 -2.84
C GLN A 222 -14.21 4.06 -3.54
N MET A 223 -15.28 4.33 -2.77
CA MET A 223 -16.57 4.76 -3.28
C MET A 223 -17.09 5.97 -2.50
N LYS A 224 -18.03 6.70 -3.10
CA LYS A 224 -18.78 7.80 -2.47
C LYS A 224 -20.25 7.68 -2.83
N THR A 225 -21.12 7.64 -1.83
CA THR A 225 -22.58 7.62 -2.02
C THR A 225 -23.11 8.99 -2.41
N ASP A 226 -24.32 9.05 -2.97
CA ASP A 226 -24.98 10.33 -3.26
C ASP A 226 -25.33 11.12 -1.98
N GLN A 227 -25.42 10.44 -0.83
CA GLN A 227 -25.61 11.07 0.48
C GLN A 227 -24.30 11.57 1.10
N GLY A 228 -23.16 11.37 0.42
CA GLY A 228 -21.86 11.89 0.83
C GLY A 228 -21.04 10.98 1.75
N LEU A 229 -21.47 9.75 2.03
CA LEU A 229 -20.67 8.78 2.75
C LEU A 229 -19.55 8.24 1.85
N TYR A 230 -18.37 8.07 2.43
CA TYR A 230 -17.24 7.40 1.81
C TYR A 230 -17.20 5.95 2.28
N ILE A 231 -17.15 5.02 1.34
CA ILE A 231 -17.09 3.58 1.59
C ILE A 231 -15.80 3.05 0.95
N ASN A 232 -15.01 2.31 1.71
CA ASN A 232 -13.82 1.64 1.19
C ASN A 232 -13.93 0.13 1.47
N ILE A 233 -13.81 -0.67 0.41
CA ILE A 233 -13.79 -2.13 0.53
C ILE A 233 -12.37 -2.61 0.24
N HIS A 234 -11.79 -3.32 1.22
CA HIS A 234 -10.44 -3.83 1.14
C HIS A 234 -10.31 -5.17 1.86
N GLU A 235 -9.09 -5.62 2.06
CA GLU A 235 -8.71 -6.81 2.80
C GLU A 235 -7.54 -6.51 3.75
N ALA A 236 -7.42 -7.27 4.84
CA ALA A 236 -6.31 -7.15 5.77
C ALA A 236 -5.76 -8.54 6.12
N VAL A 237 -4.45 -8.62 6.43
CA VAL A 237 -3.76 -9.88 6.81
C VAL A 237 -3.85 -10.92 5.70
N VAL A 238 -3.41 -10.58 4.49
CA VAL A 238 -3.31 -11.58 3.41
C VAL A 238 -2.07 -12.43 3.65
N LEU A 239 -2.30 -13.60 4.25
CA LEU A 239 -1.31 -14.63 4.60
C LEU A 239 -1.89 -16.00 4.29
N ASP A 240 -1.09 -16.87 3.66
CA ASP A 240 -1.45 -18.24 3.26
C ASP A 240 -2.83 -18.33 2.58
N TYR A 241 -3.11 -17.31 1.78
CA TYR A 241 -4.38 -17.14 1.07
C TYR A 241 -4.17 -16.19 -0.12
N PRO A 242 -4.85 -16.38 -1.27
CA PRO A 242 -4.73 -15.46 -2.39
C PRO A 242 -5.41 -14.13 -2.10
N THR A 243 -5.02 -13.08 -2.84
CA THR A 243 -5.76 -11.82 -2.77
C THR A 243 -7.12 -11.91 -3.42
N THR A 244 -8.02 -11.03 -3.00
CA THR A 244 -9.32 -10.88 -3.65
C THR A 244 -9.35 -9.69 -4.60
N ASN A 245 -9.90 -9.91 -5.78
CA ASN A 245 -10.56 -8.90 -6.59
C ASN A 245 -12.05 -8.89 -6.25
N LEU A 246 -12.81 -7.97 -6.84
CA LEU A 246 -14.25 -7.89 -6.73
C LEU A 246 -14.87 -7.98 -8.13
N ASN A 247 -15.88 -8.82 -8.29
CA ASN A 247 -16.66 -8.91 -9.52
C ASN A 247 -18.01 -8.21 -9.30
N LEU A 248 -18.31 -7.19 -10.09
CA LEU A 248 -19.50 -6.36 -9.94
C LEU A 248 -20.66 -6.90 -10.79
N ASP A 249 -21.79 -7.16 -10.16
CA ASP A 249 -23.09 -7.13 -10.80
C ASP A 249 -23.49 -5.67 -10.99
N ASP A 250 -23.31 -5.14 -12.18
CA ASP A 250 -23.51 -3.73 -12.54
C ASP A 250 -24.98 -3.35 -12.76
N VAL A 251 -25.91 -4.30 -12.57
CA VAL A 251 -27.34 -4.09 -12.59
C VAL A 251 -27.91 -3.97 -11.17
N ASN A 252 -27.52 -4.88 -10.29
CA ASN A 252 -27.99 -4.93 -8.91
C ASN A 252 -27.02 -4.26 -7.90
N PHE A 253 -25.86 -3.79 -8.37
CA PHE A 253 -24.81 -3.17 -7.56
C PHE A 253 -24.32 -4.08 -6.43
N VAL A 254 -24.09 -5.36 -6.75
CA VAL A 254 -23.54 -6.35 -5.84
C VAL A 254 -22.11 -6.68 -6.24
N LEU A 255 -21.17 -6.38 -5.35
CA LEU A 255 -19.79 -6.81 -5.49
C LEU A 255 -19.65 -8.20 -4.87
N ARG A 256 -18.94 -9.11 -5.55
CA ARG A 256 -18.60 -10.45 -5.04
C ARG A 256 -17.09 -10.61 -5.07
N THR A 257 -16.51 -11.20 -4.03
CA THR A 257 -15.11 -11.60 -4.01
C THR A 257 -14.78 -12.48 -5.21
N TRP A 258 -13.60 -12.28 -5.76
CA TRP A 258 -13.03 -13.07 -6.85
C TRP A 258 -11.55 -13.30 -6.56
N LEU A 259 -11.25 -14.47 -6.04
CA LEU A 259 -9.90 -14.81 -5.62
C LEU A 259 -8.99 -15.07 -6.82
N THR A 260 -7.71 -14.72 -6.65
CA THR A 260 -6.66 -15.05 -7.63
C THR A 260 -6.39 -16.55 -7.58
N PRO A 261 -6.52 -17.28 -8.70
CA PRO A 261 -6.23 -18.71 -8.75
C PRO A 261 -4.73 -18.98 -8.76
N ASP A 262 -4.33 -20.18 -8.31
CA ASP A 262 -3.01 -20.74 -8.59
C ASP A 262 -2.94 -21.27 -10.04
N ALA A 263 -1.77 -21.81 -10.44
CA ALA A 263 -1.55 -22.36 -11.78
C ALA A 263 -2.49 -23.54 -12.15
N GLU A 264 -3.10 -24.20 -11.16
CA GLU A 264 -4.06 -25.28 -11.34
C GLU A 264 -5.53 -24.81 -11.26
N GLY A 265 -5.74 -23.50 -11.12
CA GLY A 265 -7.05 -22.88 -11.01
C GLY A 265 -7.70 -23.01 -9.61
N VAL A 266 -6.94 -23.42 -8.59
CA VAL A 266 -7.40 -23.49 -7.21
C VAL A 266 -7.24 -22.12 -6.55
N LYS A 267 -8.25 -21.68 -5.82
CA LYS A 267 -8.29 -20.36 -5.18
C LYS A 267 -8.05 -20.40 -3.67
N GLY A 268 -7.34 -21.39 -3.22
CA GLY A 268 -6.89 -21.56 -1.82
C GLY A 268 -6.82 -23.03 -1.44
N ARG A 269 -5.66 -23.44 -0.91
CA ARG A 269 -5.40 -24.77 -0.37
C ARG A 269 -5.30 -24.62 1.14
N MET A 270 -6.30 -25.11 1.85
CA MET A 270 -6.50 -24.85 3.26
C MET A 270 -6.40 -26.13 4.09
N GLN A 271 -5.85 -26.01 5.28
CA GLN A 271 -5.79 -27.09 6.26
C GLN A 271 -6.29 -26.59 7.62
N ALA A 272 -7.35 -27.18 8.15
CA ALA A 272 -7.85 -26.81 9.47
C ALA A 272 -6.89 -27.26 10.62
N PRO A 273 -6.68 -26.46 11.68
CA PRO A 273 -7.33 -25.16 11.89
C PRO A 273 -6.72 -24.06 11.01
N CYS A 274 -7.57 -23.26 10.37
CA CYS A 274 -7.13 -22.14 9.51
C CYS A 274 -8.11 -20.98 9.53
N LYS A 275 -7.67 -19.86 9.01
CA LYS A 275 -8.46 -18.63 8.89
C LYS A 275 -8.18 -17.94 7.56
N THR A 276 -9.18 -17.26 7.02
CA THR A 276 -8.99 -16.39 5.84
C THR A 276 -8.46 -15.01 6.24
N PRO A 277 -7.97 -14.22 5.29
CA PRO A 277 -7.80 -12.78 5.51
C PRO A 277 -9.11 -12.11 5.94
N TRP A 278 -8.99 -10.91 6.52
CA TRP A 278 -10.15 -10.09 6.81
C TRP A 278 -10.68 -9.44 5.53
N ARG A 279 -12.01 -9.45 5.36
CA ARG A 279 -12.71 -8.59 4.43
C ARG A 279 -13.13 -7.34 5.20
N THR A 280 -12.87 -6.15 4.63
CA THR A 280 -13.10 -4.90 5.34
C THR A 280 -14.07 -3.99 4.62
N VAL A 281 -14.91 -3.29 5.40
CA VAL A 281 -15.79 -2.22 4.93
C VAL A 281 -15.56 -1.03 5.86
N MET A 282 -14.83 -0.03 5.37
CA MET A 282 -14.66 1.25 6.04
C MET A 282 -15.80 2.17 5.64
N VAL A 283 -16.34 2.95 6.58
CA VAL A 283 -17.43 3.91 6.35
C VAL A 283 -17.15 5.22 7.07
N CYS A 284 -17.00 6.29 6.31
CA CYS A 284 -16.61 7.61 6.81
C CYS A 284 -17.53 8.72 6.28
N ARG A 285 -17.61 9.83 7.03
CA ARG A 285 -18.40 11.02 6.63
C ARG A 285 -17.61 11.98 5.75
N SER A 286 -16.31 11.87 5.75
CA SER A 286 -15.42 12.74 4.96
C SER A 286 -14.22 11.96 4.40
N ALA A 287 -13.63 12.48 3.33
CA ALA A 287 -12.41 11.94 2.76
C ALA A 287 -11.25 11.97 3.77
N THR A 288 -11.18 12.98 4.63
CA THR A 288 -10.14 13.08 5.66
C THR A 288 -10.24 12.01 6.74
N GLU A 289 -11.47 11.55 7.08
CA GLU A 289 -11.67 10.42 7.98
C GLU A 289 -11.19 9.10 7.35
N VAL A 290 -11.35 8.91 6.04
CA VAL A 290 -10.78 7.73 5.33
C VAL A 290 -9.27 7.68 5.49
N LEU A 291 -8.59 8.81 5.29
CA LEU A 291 -7.13 8.91 5.43
C LEU A 291 -6.66 8.70 6.87
N ALA A 292 -7.47 9.11 7.85
CA ALA A 292 -7.17 8.96 9.27
C ALA A 292 -7.45 7.55 9.81
N SER A 293 -8.16 6.71 9.08
CA SER A 293 -8.49 5.36 9.52
C SER A 293 -7.25 4.49 9.70
N ARG A 294 -7.26 3.70 10.76
CA ARG A 294 -6.23 2.68 11.05
C ARG A 294 -6.82 1.27 11.09
N LEU A 295 -8.02 1.10 10.52
CA LEU A 295 -8.77 -0.17 10.49
C LEU A 295 -7.89 -1.33 9.99
N ILE A 296 -7.22 -1.15 8.86
CA ILE A 296 -6.40 -2.22 8.23
C ILE A 296 -5.23 -2.62 9.14
N LEU A 297 -4.53 -1.65 9.73
CA LEU A 297 -3.44 -1.94 10.67
C LEU A 297 -3.95 -2.62 11.94
N ASN A 298 -5.06 -2.15 12.50
CA ASN A 298 -5.65 -2.68 13.72
C ASN A 298 -6.14 -4.13 13.61
N LEU A 299 -6.47 -4.60 12.41
CA LEU A 299 -6.85 -5.99 12.15
C LEU A 299 -5.64 -6.94 12.09
N ASN A 300 -4.42 -6.41 11.96
CA ASN A 300 -3.19 -7.20 11.96
C ASN A 300 -2.74 -7.54 13.39
N GLU A 301 -1.97 -8.62 13.52
CA GLU A 301 -1.39 -9.05 14.78
C GLU A 301 -0.28 -8.06 15.24
N PRO A 302 0.05 -8.02 16.53
CA PRO A 302 1.18 -7.25 17.05
C PRO A 302 2.50 -7.60 16.35
N CYS A 303 3.52 -6.75 16.56
CA CYS A 303 4.87 -6.96 16.03
C CYS A 303 5.42 -8.33 16.44
N ALA A 304 5.88 -9.11 15.47
CA ALA A 304 6.45 -10.44 15.66
C ALA A 304 7.98 -10.43 15.86
N ILE A 305 8.62 -9.27 15.72
CA ILE A 305 10.08 -9.10 15.85
C ILE A 305 10.39 -8.60 17.26
N GLU A 306 11.17 -9.34 18.03
CA GLU A 306 11.52 -8.97 19.41
C GLU A 306 12.44 -7.75 19.50
N ASP A 307 13.52 -7.73 18.72
CA ASP A 307 14.43 -6.58 18.62
C ASP A 307 14.18 -5.84 17.30
N VAL A 308 13.57 -4.68 17.39
CA VAL A 308 13.30 -3.78 16.27
C VAL A 308 14.31 -2.64 16.16
N SER A 309 15.39 -2.65 16.96
CA SER A 309 16.35 -1.53 17.04
C SER A 309 17.13 -1.29 15.74
N TRP A 310 17.20 -2.29 14.87
CA TRP A 310 17.84 -2.23 13.55
C TRP A 310 16.91 -1.72 12.45
N ILE A 311 15.60 -1.63 12.72
CA ILE A 311 14.60 -1.11 11.78
C ILE A 311 14.49 0.40 12.00
N HIS A 312 14.74 1.17 10.96
CA HIS A 312 14.67 2.62 11.04
C HIS A 312 14.27 3.25 9.70
N PRO A 313 13.47 4.30 9.74
CA PRO A 313 13.17 5.12 8.58
C PRO A 313 14.43 5.70 7.96
N THR A 314 14.45 5.78 6.63
CA THR A 314 15.66 6.10 5.86
C THR A 314 15.30 6.98 4.67
N LYS A 315 16.06 8.07 4.48
CA LYS A 315 16.00 8.90 3.28
C LYS A 315 17.17 8.55 2.36
N TYR A 316 16.90 8.23 1.10
CA TYR A 316 17.92 7.72 0.19
C TYR A 316 17.87 8.33 -1.21
N MET A 317 18.97 8.20 -1.93
CA MET A 317 19.05 8.43 -3.38
C MET A 317 19.28 7.10 -4.11
N GLY A 318 19.22 7.09 -5.44
CA GLY A 318 19.45 5.87 -6.20
C GLY A 318 20.13 6.06 -7.54
N VAL A 319 21.07 5.17 -7.85
CA VAL A 319 21.50 4.87 -9.21
C VAL A 319 20.40 4.01 -9.82
N TRP A 320 19.37 4.64 -10.34
CA TRP A 320 18.12 4.06 -10.82
C TRP A 320 17.46 4.93 -11.91
N TRP A 321 17.19 6.20 -11.63
CA TRP A 321 16.48 7.09 -12.56
C TRP A 321 17.20 7.29 -13.88
N GLU A 322 18.51 7.22 -13.90
CA GLU A 322 19.27 7.35 -15.15
C GLU A 322 19.04 6.15 -16.10
N MET A 323 18.73 4.95 -15.57
CA MET A 323 18.32 3.82 -16.39
C MET A 323 16.87 3.95 -16.86
N ILE A 324 15.96 4.29 -15.96
CA ILE A 324 14.54 4.53 -16.27
C ILE A 324 14.36 5.66 -17.29
N SER A 325 15.19 6.70 -17.23
CA SER A 325 15.16 7.83 -18.18
C SER A 325 15.96 7.57 -19.46
N GLY A 326 16.65 6.43 -19.58
CA GLY A 326 17.43 6.04 -20.76
C GLY A 326 18.81 6.71 -20.89
N LYS A 327 19.30 7.37 -19.84
CA LYS A 327 20.64 7.96 -19.81
C LYS A 327 21.72 6.89 -19.71
N SER A 328 21.49 5.86 -18.91
CA SER A 328 22.35 4.69 -18.74
C SER A 328 21.57 3.37 -18.84
N GLN A 329 22.21 2.24 -18.62
CA GLN A 329 21.63 0.90 -18.73
C GLN A 329 22.00 0.08 -17.48
N TRP A 330 21.14 -0.90 -17.14
CA TRP A 330 21.44 -1.89 -16.08
C TRP A 330 22.49 -2.90 -16.51
N SER A 331 22.53 -3.25 -17.83
CA SER A 331 23.49 -4.22 -18.40
C SER A 331 24.87 -3.63 -18.58
N TYR A 332 25.89 -4.50 -18.62
CA TYR A 332 27.29 -4.15 -18.76
C TYR A 332 27.79 -4.25 -20.22
N THR A 333 27.33 -5.28 -20.96
CA THR A 333 27.84 -5.63 -22.28
C THR A 333 26.74 -5.92 -23.29
N ASN A 334 27.08 -5.90 -24.60
CA ASN A 334 26.21 -6.39 -25.67
C ASN A 334 26.68 -7.75 -26.23
N ASP A 335 27.74 -8.35 -25.67
CA ASP A 335 28.34 -9.58 -26.20
C ASP A 335 27.44 -10.80 -25.97
N TYR A 336 26.54 -10.76 -24.98
CA TYR A 336 25.73 -11.88 -24.57
C TYR A 336 24.24 -11.66 -24.80
N PRO A 337 23.67 -12.23 -25.89
CA PRO A 337 22.20 -12.22 -26.08
C PRO A 337 21.48 -13.19 -25.13
N SER A 338 22.20 -14.07 -24.45
CA SER A 338 21.70 -15.01 -23.46
C SER A 338 22.77 -15.31 -22.42
N VAL A 339 22.34 -15.28 -21.16
CA VAL A 339 23.22 -15.46 -19.98
C VAL A 339 23.01 -16.86 -19.40
N GLN A 340 24.11 -17.48 -18.94
CA GLN A 340 24.08 -18.69 -18.12
C GLN A 340 24.81 -18.45 -16.81
N LEU A 341 24.07 -18.50 -15.74
CA LEU A 341 24.59 -18.28 -14.39
C LEU A 341 25.81 -19.19 -14.09
N GLY A 342 26.90 -18.60 -13.61
CA GLY A 342 28.13 -19.29 -13.31
C GLY A 342 28.91 -19.83 -14.52
N LYS A 343 28.53 -19.47 -15.76
CA LYS A 343 29.23 -19.88 -17.00
C LYS A 343 29.56 -18.71 -17.92
N THR A 344 28.72 -17.67 -17.96
CA THR A 344 28.98 -16.49 -18.76
C THR A 344 30.22 -15.76 -18.23
N ASP A 345 31.15 -15.47 -19.09
CA ASP A 345 32.46 -14.92 -18.72
C ASP A 345 32.48 -13.40 -18.91
N TYR A 346 32.01 -12.68 -17.94
CA TYR A 346 31.96 -11.21 -17.96
C TYR A 346 33.36 -10.57 -17.89
N ALA A 347 34.36 -11.27 -17.31
CA ALA A 347 35.72 -10.74 -17.19
C ALA A 347 36.38 -10.52 -18.56
N HIS A 348 35.98 -11.26 -19.59
CA HIS A 348 36.50 -11.16 -20.96
C HIS A 348 35.53 -10.50 -21.94
N SER A 349 34.36 -10.00 -21.46
CA SER A 349 33.39 -9.31 -22.31
C SER A 349 33.75 -7.84 -22.52
N THR A 350 33.22 -7.25 -23.59
CA THR A 350 33.43 -5.85 -23.95
C THR A 350 32.40 -4.96 -23.31
N PRO A 351 32.75 -4.03 -22.41
CA PRO A 351 31.78 -3.11 -21.85
C PRO A 351 31.22 -2.18 -22.94
N HIS A 352 29.90 -1.97 -22.98
CA HIS A 352 29.29 -1.06 -23.95
C HIS A 352 29.39 0.42 -23.55
N GLY A 353 29.90 0.73 -22.33
CA GLY A 353 30.18 2.08 -21.87
C GLY A 353 28.95 2.88 -21.41
N LYS A 354 27.80 2.24 -21.24
CA LYS A 354 26.56 2.86 -20.75
C LYS A 354 26.06 2.26 -19.42
N HIS A 355 26.83 1.39 -18.80
CA HIS A 355 26.47 0.77 -17.53
C HIS A 355 26.42 1.83 -16.42
N GLY A 356 25.23 1.97 -15.77
CA GLY A 356 24.99 3.01 -14.76
C GLY A 356 25.65 2.69 -13.42
N ALA A 357 25.70 1.42 -13.01
CA ALA A 357 26.25 0.99 -11.74
C ALA A 357 27.79 0.78 -11.76
N ASN A 358 28.52 1.64 -12.45
CA ASN A 358 29.99 1.57 -12.47
C ASN A 358 30.63 2.34 -11.30
N ASN A 359 31.89 2.03 -11.00
CA ASN A 359 32.63 2.59 -9.87
C ASN A 359 32.67 4.12 -9.82
N GLU A 360 32.85 4.78 -10.96
CA GLU A 360 32.95 6.25 -11.04
C GLU A 360 31.59 6.90 -10.74
N ASN A 361 30.55 6.43 -11.40
CA ASN A 361 29.21 6.97 -11.25
C ASN A 361 28.67 6.76 -9.84
N VAL A 362 28.84 5.56 -9.27
CA VAL A 362 28.40 5.26 -7.90
C VAL A 362 29.08 6.17 -6.88
N ARG A 363 30.41 6.42 -7.02
CA ARG A 363 31.13 7.36 -6.14
C ARG A 363 30.55 8.78 -6.24
N ARG A 364 30.22 9.24 -7.45
CA ARG A 364 29.59 10.55 -7.67
C ARG A 364 28.25 10.67 -6.92
N TYR A 365 27.42 9.60 -6.93
CA TYR A 365 26.16 9.59 -6.18
C TYR A 365 26.39 9.51 -4.66
N ILE A 366 27.36 8.73 -4.20
CA ILE A 366 27.72 8.69 -2.77
C ILE A 366 28.13 10.07 -2.27
N ASP A 367 28.99 10.78 -3.01
CA ASP A 367 29.45 12.12 -2.64
C ASP A 367 28.28 13.10 -2.57
N PHE A 368 27.41 13.14 -3.58
CA PHE A 368 26.25 14.02 -3.61
C PHE A 368 25.26 13.71 -2.48
N ALA A 369 24.97 12.44 -2.22
CA ALA A 369 24.09 12.02 -1.13
C ALA A 369 24.65 12.45 0.23
N ALA A 370 25.95 12.24 0.48
CA ALA A 370 26.63 12.62 1.71
C ALA A 370 26.63 14.14 1.95
N GLU A 371 26.95 14.93 0.92
CA GLU A 371 26.97 16.39 0.97
C GLU A 371 25.57 16.97 1.28
N ASN A 372 24.50 16.27 0.90
CA ASN A 372 23.14 16.73 1.08
C ASN A 372 22.39 16.08 2.26
N GLY A 373 23.09 15.32 3.12
CA GLY A 373 22.54 14.80 4.37
C GLY A 373 21.56 13.66 4.22
N PHE A 374 21.72 12.86 3.16
CA PHE A 374 20.99 11.60 2.96
C PHE A 374 21.61 10.47 3.79
N ASP A 375 20.83 9.45 4.06
CA ASP A 375 21.23 8.32 4.90
C ASP A 375 21.78 7.14 4.07
N ALA A 376 21.28 6.97 2.84
CA ALA A 376 21.57 5.79 2.04
C ALA A 376 21.57 6.04 0.53
N LEU A 377 22.09 5.06 -0.22
CA LEU A 377 22.10 5.01 -1.67
C LEU A 377 21.71 3.62 -2.17
N LEU A 378 20.65 3.54 -2.97
CA LEU A 378 20.28 2.35 -3.74
C LEU A 378 21.14 2.26 -5.00
N ILE A 379 21.57 1.06 -5.37
CA ILE A 379 22.28 0.82 -6.62
C ILE A 379 21.62 -0.35 -7.34
N GLU A 380 20.96 -0.06 -8.46
CA GLU A 380 20.45 -1.07 -9.37
C GLU A 380 21.46 -1.42 -10.44
N GLY A 381 21.39 -2.62 -11.00
CA GLY A 381 22.29 -3.06 -12.06
C GLY A 381 23.70 -3.43 -11.60
N TRP A 382 23.94 -3.61 -10.29
CA TRP A 382 25.26 -3.85 -9.73
C TRP A 382 25.81 -5.26 -10.02
N ASN A 383 24.93 -6.26 -10.20
CA ASN A 383 25.26 -7.69 -10.34
C ASN A 383 25.09 -8.18 -11.77
N GLU A 384 25.77 -9.27 -12.11
CA GLU A 384 25.70 -9.92 -13.42
C GLU A 384 24.28 -10.42 -13.76
N GLY A 385 23.90 -10.39 -15.07
CA GLY A 385 22.68 -11.02 -15.58
C GLY A 385 21.70 -10.11 -16.33
N TRP A 386 21.85 -8.80 -16.25
CA TRP A 386 20.88 -7.84 -16.81
C TRP A 386 20.78 -7.82 -18.34
N GLU A 387 21.67 -8.48 -19.07
CA GLU A 387 21.60 -8.67 -20.52
C GLU A 387 20.42 -9.57 -20.93
N ASP A 388 19.96 -10.42 -20.02
CA ASP A 388 18.99 -11.47 -20.32
C ASP A 388 17.81 -11.49 -19.34
N TRP A 389 17.56 -10.37 -18.67
CA TRP A 389 16.43 -10.20 -17.78
C TRP A 389 15.16 -9.82 -18.57
N TYR A 390 14.09 -9.51 -17.92
CA TYR A 390 12.82 -9.01 -18.41
C TYR A 390 12.36 -9.51 -19.81
N GLY A 391 11.21 -10.12 -19.85
CA GLY A 391 10.60 -10.61 -21.10
C GLY A 391 11.20 -11.90 -21.69
N LYS A 392 12.27 -12.40 -21.13
CA LYS A 392 12.91 -13.66 -21.56
C LYS A 392 12.32 -14.89 -20.90
N GLN A 393 11.60 -14.75 -19.80
CA GLN A 393 10.99 -15.81 -19.00
C GLN A 393 11.99 -16.92 -18.66
N LYS A 394 13.19 -16.52 -18.23
CA LYS A 394 14.27 -17.44 -17.88
C LYS A 394 14.42 -17.55 -16.37
N ASP A 395 14.47 -18.79 -15.89
CA ASP A 395 15.00 -19.12 -14.57
C ASP A 395 16.53 -18.94 -14.55
N PHE A 396 17.13 -18.73 -13.37
CA PHE A 396 18.59 -18.65 -13.18
C PHE A 396 19.32 -17.54 -13.93
N VAL A 397 18.74 -16.34 -14.01
CA VAL A 397 19.44 -15.17 -14.58
C VAL A 397 20.38 -14.54 -13.55
N PHE A 398 19.94 -14.40 -12.29
CA PHE A 398 20.66 -13.72 -11.21
C PHE A 398 21.11 -14.70 -10.11
N ASP A 399 22.27 -14.42 -9.50
CA ASP A 399 22.75 -15.10 -8.28
C ASP A 399 22.78 -14.18 -7.04
N PHE A 400 22.53 -12.89 -7.22
CA PHE A 400 22.46 -11.87 -6.18
C PHE A 400 23.73 -11.72 -5.33
N ILE A 401 24.87 -12.21 -5.80
CA ILE A 401 26.16 -12.16 -5.09
C ILE A 401 27.36 -11.77 -5.96
N THR A 402 27.26 -11.87 -7.28
CA THR A 402 28.38 -11.63 -8.20
C THR A 402 28.24 -10.26 -8.86
N PRO A 403 29.11 -9.28 -8.54
CA PRO A 403 29.08 -7.96 -9.16
C PRO A 403 29.65 -8.00 -10.58
N TYR A 404 29.23 -7.03 -11.41
CA TYR A 404 29.88 -6.77 -12.70
C TYR A 404 31.35 -6.37 -12.53
N PRO A 405 32.23 -6.57 -13.57
CA PRO A 405 33.67 -6.27 -13.48
C PRO A 405 34.01 -4.81 -13.16
N ASP A 406 33.12 -3.86 -13.48
CA ASP A 406 33.30 -2.43 -13.21
C ASP A 406 32.63 -1.95 -11.91
N PHE A 407 32.12 -2.88 -11.07
CA PHE A 407 31.53 -2.62 -9.77
C PHE A 407 32.35 -3.29 -8.65
N ASP A 408 33.24 -2.53 -8.04
CA ASP A 408 34.02 -3.00 -6.88
C ASP A 408 33.23 -2.88 -5.59
N LEU A 409 32.41 -3.90 -5.29
CA LEU A 409 31.52 -3.90 -4.13
C LEU A 409 32.25 -3.61 -2.80
N PRO A 410 33.39 -4.25 -2.46
CA PRO A 410 34.13 -3.96 -1.24
C PRO A 410 34.60 -2.49 -1.15
N ALA A 411 35.20 -1.98 -2.23
CA ALA A 411 35.75 -0.63 -2.23
C ALA A 411 34.67 0.45 -2.21
N LEU A 412 33.56 0.25 -2.94
CA LEU A 412 32.42 1.17 -2.95
C LEU A 412 31.73 1.19 -1.60
N ASN A 413 31.53 0.03 -0.98
CA ASN A 413 30.89 -0.06 0.34
C ASN A 413 31.74 0.64 1.41
N ALA A 414 33.05 0.36 1.47
CA ALA A 414 33.96 1.05 2.40
C ALA A 414 33.97 2.58 2.16
N TYR A 415 33.97 3.01 0.90
CA TYR A 415 33.90 4.44 0.56
C TYR A 415 32.59 5.09 1.04
N ALA A 416 31.46 4.42 0.80
CA ALA A 416 30.15 4.90 1.25
C ALA A 416 30.09 5.04 2.78
N HIS A 417 30.57 4.03 3.53
CA HIS A 417 30.61 4.08 4.99
C HIS A 417 31.48 5.23 5.53
N GLN A 418 32.64 5.49 4.90
CA GLN A 418 33.50 6.63 5.26
C GLN A 418 32.85 7.99 5.00
N LYS A 419 31.98 8.06 3.98
CA LYS A 419 31.20 9.27 3.66
C LYS A 419 29.97 9.42 4.54
N GLY A 420 29.53 8.39 5.23
CA GLY A 420 28.34 8.37 6.08
C GLY A 420 27.08 7.90 5.36
N ILE A 421 27.25 7.18 4.27
CA ILE A 421 26.16 6.60 3.46
C ILE A 421 26.15 5.09 3.63
N ARG A 422 24.97 4.50 3.86
CA ARG A 422 24.76 3.07 3.78
C ARG A 422 24.24 2.70 2.38
N LEU A 423 24.77 1.66 1.79
CA LEU A 423 24.24 1.18 0.52
C LEU A 423 22.98 0.33 0.75
N ILE A 424 22.00 0.45 -0.14
CA ILE A 424 20.80 -0.39 -0.23
C ILE A 424 21.03 -1.38 -1.36
N MET A 425 20.83 -2.67 -1.07
CA MET A 425 20.99 -3.73 -2.06
C MET A 425 19.78 -3.79 -2.99
N HIS A 426 20.00 -4.19 -4.24
CA HIS A 426 18.95 -4.49 -5.21
C HIS A 426 18.98 -5.97 -5.59
N HIS A 427 17.87 -6.65 -5.42
CA HIS A 427 17.65 -8.02 -5.82
C HIS A 427 16.51 -8.09 -6.84
N GLU A 428 16.81 -7.91 -8.13
CA GLU A 428 15.84 -8.18 -9.19
C GLU A 428 15.78 -9.69 -9.46
N SER A 429 14.62 -10.30 -9.30
CA SER A 429 14.45 -11.74 -9.47
C SER A 429 14.13 -12.16 -10.91
N SER A 430 13.82 -11.21 -11.81
CA SER A 430 13.23 -11.49 -13.13
C SER A 430 11.99 -12.40 -13.02
N SER A 431 11.20 -12.21 -11.97
CA SER A 431 10.04 -13.02 -11.58
C SER A 431 10.30 -14.50 -11.29
N SER A 432 11.59 -14.93 -11.19
CA SER A 432 11.92 -16.29 -10.78
C SER A 432 12.01 -16.41 -9.26
N THR A 433 10.88 -16.67 -8.62
CA THR A 433 10.79 -16.81 -7.15
C THR A 433 11.59 -18.00 -6.65
N VAL A 434 11.57 -19.11 -7.39
CA VAL A 434 12.33 -20.34 -7.04
C VAL A 434 13.84 -20.09 -7.08
N ASN A 435 14.34 -19.33 -8.06
CA ASN A 435 15.74 -18.95 -8.11
C ASN A 435 16.10 -17.99 -6.97
N TYR A 436 15.24 -17.02 -6.66
CA TYR A 436 15.48 -16.09 -5.57
C TYR A 436 15.57 -16.84 -4.22
N GLU A 437 14.66 -17.76 -3.93
CA GLU A 437 14.70 -18.58 -2.71
C GLU A 437 15.98 -19.42 -2.59
N ARG A 438 16.49 -19.98 -3.70
CA ARG A 438 17.77 -20.75 -3.70
C ARG A 438 18.97 -19.92 -3.28
N TRP A 439 18.97 -18.64 -3.61
CA TRP A 439 20.12 -17.75 -3.38
C TRP A 439 19.95 -16.85 -2.16
N MET A 440 18.75 -16.72 -1.64
CA MET A 440 18.37 -15.73 -0.62
C MET A 440 19.27 -15.74 0.60
N GLU A 441 19.56 -16.92 1.17
CA GLU A 441 20.43 -17.03 2.33
C GLU A 441 21.86 -16.53 2.03
N LYS A 442 22.42 -16.92 0.87
CA LYS A 442 23.76 -16.46 0.46
C LYS A 442 23.78 -14.95 0.22
N ALA A 443 22.75 -14.44 -0.43
CA ALA A 443 22.61 -13.01 -0.70
C ALA A 443 22.50 -12.20 0.59
N TYR A 444 21.66 -12.62 1.54
CA TYR A 444 21.55 -11.95 2.84
C TYR A 444 22.81 -12.07 3.70
N ASN A 445 23.54 -13.18 3.63
CA ASN A 445 24.84 -13.32 4.28
C ASN A 445 25.88 -12.35 3.66
N LEU A 446 25.90 -12.18 2.33
CA LEU A 446 26.72 -11.16 1.68
C LEU A 446 26.36 -9.75 2.14
N MET A 447 25.08 -9.44 2.23
CA MET A 447 24.59 -8.16 2.75
C MET A 447 25.10 -7.90 4.17
N ASN A 448 24.96 -8.88 5.06
CA ASN A 448 25.46 -8.76 6.43
C ASN A 448 26.98 -8.59 6.51
N GLN A 449 27.73 -9.30 5.64
CA GLN A 449 29.20 -9.16 5.56
C GLN A 449 29.62 -7.72 5.26
N TYR A 450 28.86 -7.00 4.44
CA TYR A 450 29.16 -5.64 4.03
C TYR A 450 28.31 -4.58 4.77
N GLY A 451 27.54 -4.95 5.79
CA GLY A 451 26.80 -4.03 6.63
C GLY A 451 25.55 -3.42 5.98
N TYR A 452 25.03 -4.00 4.89
CA TYR A 452 23.73 -3.64 4.34
C TYR A 452 22.63 -4.02 5.33
N ASN A 453 21.60 -3.22 5.42
CA ASN A 453 20.42 -3.49 6.24
C ASN A 453 19.09 -3.25 5.53
N ALA A 454 19.13 -3.00 4.23
CA ALA A 454 17.93 -2.83 3.41
C ALA A 454 18.15 -3.42 2.02
N VAL A 455 17.09 -4.00 1.46
CA VAL A 455 17.03 -4.53 0.09
C VAL A 455 15.80 -4.02 -0.62
N LYS A 456 15.96 -3.57 -1.87
CA LYS A 456 14.88 -3.47 -2.85
C LYS A 456 14.79 -4.81 -3.58
N SER A 457 13.67 -5.52 -3.48
CA SER A 457 13.42 -6.75 -4.23
C SER A 457 12.45 -6.49 -5.37
N GLY A 458 12.79 -6.93 -6.59
CA GLY A 458 11.98 -6.80 -7.79
C GLY A 458 11.47 -8.14 -8.31
N TYR A 459 10.29 -8.13 -8.93
CA TYR A 459 9.65 -9.30 -9.51
C TYR A 459 9.10 -8.97 -10.90
N VAL A 460 9.94 -8.29 -11.70
CA VAL A 460 9.54 -7.79 -13.01
C VAL A 460 9.30 -8.94 -13.99
N GLY A 461 8.07 -9.10 -14.46
CA GLY A 461 7.73 -10.05 -15.50
C GLY A 461 6.68 -11.09 -15.12
N THR A 462 6.53 -12.07 -16.00
CA THR A 462 5.66 -13.23 -15.75
C THR A 462 6.33 -14.15 -14.74
N ILE A 463 5.60 -14.54 -13.71
CA ILE A 463 6.13 -15.39 -12.63
C ILE A 463 6.66 -16.72 -13.16
N ILE A 464 7.81 -17.12 -12.68
CA ILE A 464 8.39 -18.44 -12.83
C ILE A 464 8.34 -19.13 -11.45
N PRO A 465 7.63 -20.24 -11.29
CA PRO A 465 7.06 -21.11 -12.35
C PRO A 465 5.88 -20.50 -13.10
N TYR A 466 5.82 -20.83 -14.39
CA TYR A 466 4.83 -20.30 -15.33
C TYR A 466 3.39 -20.57 -14.89
N ALA A 467 2.51 -19.62 -15.22
CA ALA A 467 1.07 -19.58 -14.94
C ALA A 467 0.67 -19.20 -13.49
N GLU A 468 1.61 -18.96 -12.59
CA GLU A 468 1.27 -18.32 -11.32
C GLU A 468 1.04 -16.82 -11.54
N GLY A 469 -0.01 -16.29 -10.90
CA GLY A 469 -0.21 -14.84 -10.78
C GLY A 469 0.55 -14.29 -9.57
N HIS A 470 1.01 -13.04 -9.62
CA HIS A 470 1.67 -12.37 -8.48
C HIS A 470 0.83 -12.38 -7.20
N TYR A 471 -0.48 -12.55 -7.30
CA TYR A 471 -1.42 -12.48 -6.17
C TYR A 471 -2.03 -13.83 -5.80
N SER A 472 -1.51 -14.94 -6.38
CA SER A 472 -1.90 -16.31 -6.00
C SER A 472 -1.38 -16.68 -4.60
N GLN A 473 -1.99 -17.69 -3.96
CA GLN A 473 -1.55 -18.16 -2.64
C GLN A 473 -0.05 -18.54 -2.61
N PRO A 474 0.52 -19.27 -3.60
CA PRO A 474 1.96 -19.57 -3.61
C PRO A 474 2.83 -18.31 -3.60
N LEU A 475 2.45 -17.24 -4.32
CA LEU A 475 3.22 -16.00 -4.36
C LEU A 475 3.07 -15.19 -3.07
N ILE A 476 1.89 -15.15 -2.47
CA ILE A 476 1.69 -14.57 -1.14
C ILE A 476 2.61 -15.25 -0.11
N ASN A 477 2.72 -16.59 -0.17
CA ASN A 477 3.60 -17.34 0.71
C ASN A 477 5.07 -17.04 0.44
N HIS A 478 5.46 -16.88 -0.84
CA HIS A 478 6.81 -16.46 -1.21
C HIS A 478 7.17 -15.06 -0.65
N TYR A 479 6.30 -14.06 -0.84
CA TYR A 479 6.56 -12.70 -0.31
C TYR A 479 6.68 -12.68 1.21
N HIS A 480 5.81 -13.42 1.90
CA HIS A 480 5.90 -13.56 3.36
C HIS A 480 7.19 -14.26 3.79
N TYR A 481 7.59 -15.32 3.09
CA TYR A 481 8.85 -16.02 3.33
C TYR A 481 10.05 -15.08 3.15
N ALA A 482 10.11 -14.32 2.05
CA ALA A 482 11.19 -13.37 1.80
C ALA A 482 11.33 -12.31 2.91
N ILE A 483 10.20 -11.81 3.44
CA ILE A 483 10.18 -10.82 4.53
C ILE A 483 10.64 -11.44 5.84
N THR A 484 10.19 -12.65 6.16
CA THR A 484 10.56 -13.33 7.43
C THR A 484 12.01 -13.80 7.42
N GLU A 485 12.54 -14.25 6.27
CA GLU A 485 13.96 -14.55 6.13
C GLU A 485 14.82 -13.28 6.25
N ALA A 486 14.43 -12.20 5.59
CA ALA A 486 15.12 -10.91 5.72
C ALA A 486 15.14 -10.42 7.18
N ALA A 487 14.06 -10.61 7.94
CA ALA A 487 14.01 -10.25 9.36
C ALA A 487 15.04 -11.01 10.21
N LYS A 488 15.26 -12.32 9.94
CA LYS A 488 16.29 -13.12 10.62
C LYS A 488 17.71 -12.59 10.39
N HIS A 489 17.94 -11.96 9.24
CA HIS A 489 19.19 -11.33 8.87
C HIS A 489 19.26 -9.82 9.19
N HIS A 490 18.27 -9.26 9.90
CA HIS A 490 18.15 -7.85 10.22
C HIS A 490 18.14 -6.95 8.97
N ILE A 491 17.39 -7.36 7.94
CA ILE A 491 17.26 -6.66 6.67
C ILE A 491 15.84 -6.12 6.50
N MET A 492 15.73 -4.83 6.21
CA MET A 492 14.50 -4.15 5.81
C MET A 492 14.22 -4.41 4.33
N VAL A 493 12.96 -4.61 3.96
CA VAL A 493 12.55 -4.96 2.59
C VAL A 493 11.67 -3.86 1.99
N ASN A 494 12.03 -3.43 0.78
CA ASN A 494 11.20 -2.63 -0.13
C ASN A 494 10.84 -3.53 -1.33
N ALA A 495 9.62 -4.06 -1.37
CA ALA A 495 9.20 -5.00 -2.40
C ALA A 495 8.49 -4.30 -3.55
N HIS A 496 9.02 -4.42 -4.78
CA HIS A 496 8.40 -3.94 -6.02
C HIS A 496 7.64 -5.06 -6.71
N GLU A 497 6.61 -4.74 -7.51
CA GLU A 497 5.68 -5.66 -8.19
C GLU A 497 4.94 -6.65 -7.28
N ALA A 498 5.34 -6.78 -6.03
CA ALA A 498 4.71 -7.66 -5.04
C ALA A 498 3.24 -7.26 -4.77
N VAL A 499 2.57 -8.05 -3.93
CA VAL A 499 1.18 -7.78 -3.57
C VAL A 499 1.02 -6.44 -2.84
N ARG A 500 -0.09 -5.76 -3.08
CA ARG A 500 -0.50 -4.55 -2.36
C ARG A 500 -0.50 -4.76 -0.84
N PRO A 501 -0.23 -3.71 -0.03
CA PRO A 501 -0.17 -3.85 1.41
C PRO A 501 -1.55 -4.12 2.02
N THR A 502 -1.55 -4.96 3.05
CA THR A 502 -2.74 -5.36 3.82
C THR A 502 -2.52 -5.23 5.33
N GLY A 503 -1.64 -4.31 5.72
CA GLY A 503 -1.33 -4.00 7.11
C GLY A 503 -0.26 -4.88 7.74
N LEU A 504 0.33 -5.82 7.00
CA LEU A 504 1.35 -6.75 7.53
C LEU A 504 2.59 -6.04 8.09
N CYS A 505 2.83 -4.79 7.70
CA CYS A 505 3.88 -3.95 8.26
C CYS A 505 3.73 -3.67 9.77
N ARG A 506 2.54 -3.84 10.37
CA ARG A 506 2.36 -3.85 11.83
C ARG A 506 3.04 -5.07 12.45
N THR A 507 2.85 -6.25 11.86
CA THR A 507 3.40 -7.53 12.37
C THR A 507 4.87 -7.69 11.98
N TRP A 508 5.22 -7.27 10.77
CA TRP A 508 6.56 -7.36 10.20
C TRP A 508 7.06 -5.97 9.78
N PRO A 509 7.49 -5.12 10.72
CA PRO A 509 7.89 -3.73 10.43
C PRO A 509 9.18 -3.61 9.60
N ASN A 510 9.87 -4.70 9.32
CA ASN A 510 10.93 -4.74 8.31
C ASN A 510 10.41 -4.66 6.86
N MET A 511 9.09 -4.82 6.61
CA MET A 511 8.43 -4.39 5.37
C MET A 511 8.37 -2.86 5.32
N ILE A 512 9.51 -2.23 5.02
CA ILE A 512 9.63 -0.77 5.14
C ILE A 512 9.15 -0.02 3.89
N GLY A 513 9.04 -0.71 2.76
CA GLY A 513 8.58 -0.16 1.49
C GLY A 513 7.86 -1.20 0.64
N ASN A 514 7.02 -0.71 -0.25
CA ASN A 514 6.34 -1.53 -1.26
C ASN A 514 5.88 -0.61 -2.40
N GLU A 515 5.98 -1.05 -3.64
CA GLU A 515 5.50 -0.27 -4.80
C GLU A 515 4.05 -0.63 -5.14
N SER A 516 3.82 -1.80 -5.73
CA SER A 516 2.52 -2.40 -6.13
C SER A 516 1.55 -1.49 -6.89
N ALA A 517 2.00 -0.40 -7.51
CA ALA A 517 1.21 0.49 -8.36
C ALA A 517 2.13 1.41 -9.17
N MET A 518 1.61 2.13 -10.17
CA MET A 518 2.41 3.06 -10.97
C MET A 518 3.07 4.13 -10.11
N GLY A 519 4.40 4.07 -9.96
CA GLY A 519 5.25 5.13 -9.42
C GLY A 519 5.74 6.10 -10.49
N ASN A 520 6.63 7.01 -10.12
CA ASN A 520 7.19 8.01 -11.05
C ASN A 520 7.90 7.40 -12.27
N GLU A 521 8.32 6.14 -12.22
CA GLU A 521 8.93 5.45 -13.36
C GLU A 521 8.03 5.35 -14.59
N PHE A 522 6.71 5.44 -14.41
CA PHE A 522 5.74 5.46 -15.49
C PHE A 522 5.64 6.82 -16.19
N ARG A 523 6.32 7.86 -15.69
CA ARG A 523 6.49 9.17 -16.35
C ARG A 523 5.15 9.76 -16.85
N GLN A 524 5.00 10.02 -18.16
CA GLN A 524 3.73 10.48 -18.74
C GLN A 524 2.57 9.45 -18.64
N GLY A 525 2.87 8.22 -18.24
CA GLY A 525 1.86 7.22 -17.93
C GLY A 525 1.00 7.56 -16.72
N ILE A 526 1.47 8.43 -15.81
CA ILE A 526 0.74 8.88 -14.64
C ILE A 526 -0.18 10.04 -15.01
N ASP A 527 -1.47 9.91 -14.73
CA ASP A 527 -2.44 10.99 -14.89
C ASP A 527 -2.35 12.01 -13.73
N PRO A 528 -2.60 13.32 -13.99
CA PRO A 528 -2.48 14.35 -12.96
C PRO A 528 -3.27 14.11 -11.68
N GLY A 529 -4.45 13.50 -11.77
CA GLY A 529 -5.29 13.17 -10.61
C GLY A 529 -4.89 11.90 -9.84
N GLN A 530 -4.00 11.08 -10.39
CA GLN A 530 -3.68 9.75 -9.86
C GLN A 530 -3.06 9.81 -8.47
N THR A 531 -2.17 10.75 -8.21
CA THR A 531 -1.53 10.94 -6.90
C THR A 531 -2.54 11.30 -5.81
N SER A 532 -3.67 11.93 -6.15
CA SER A 532 -4.73 12.22 -5.18
C SER A 532 -5.78 11.12 -5.04
N VAL A 533 -5.66 9.99 -5.79
CA VAL A 533 -6.45 8.77 -5.61
C VAL A 533 -5.73 7.76 -4.72
N TYR A 534 -4.43 7.60 -4.88
CA TYR A 534 -3.63 6.58 -4.17
C TYR A 534 -3.74 6.61 -2.64
N PRO A 535 -3.84 7.78 -1.95
CA PRO A 535 -4.07 7.80 -0.50
C PRO A 535 -5.33 7.07 -0.04
N PHE A 536 -6.35 6.99 -0.90
CA PHE A 536 -7.64 6.34 -0.64
C PHE A 536 -7.72 4.89 -1.13
N THR A 537 -6.74 4.44 -1.89
CA THR A 537 -6.70 3.10 -2.49
C THR A 537 -5.40 2.40 -2.12
N ARG A 538 -4.33 2.63 -2.90
CA ARG A 538 -3.06 1.93 -2.77
C ARG A 538 -2.37 2.08 -1.41
N LEU A 539 -2.47 3.25 -0.76
CA LEU A 539 -1.87 3.53 0.55
C LEU A 539 -2.69 2.99 1.74
N GLN A 540 -3.86 2.43 1.50
CA GLN A 540 -4.63 1.76 2.55
C GLN A 540 -3.94 0.45 2.96
N GLY A 541 -3.42 0.41 4.19
CA GLY A 541 -2.75 -0.76 4.74
C GLY A 541 -1.21 -0.77 4.67
N GLY A 542 -0.56 0.26 4.11
CA GLY A 542 0.90 0.34 4.14
C GLY A 542 1.52 1.42 3.26
N PRO A 543 2.84 1.66 3.44
CA PRO A 543 3.56 2.68 2.73
C PRO A 543 3.69 2.39 1.23
N MET A 544 4.02 3.42 0.44
CA MET A 544 4.30 3.29 -0.98
C MET A 544 5.66 3.90 -1.35
N ASP A 545 6.48 3.12 -2.05
CA ASP A 545 7.66 3.62 -2.75
C ASP A 545 7.24 4.22 -4.10
N PHE A 546 6.79 5.48 -4.06
CA PHE A 546 6.35 6.22 -5.26
C PHE A 546 7.52 6.85 -6.02
N THR A 547 8.71 6.87 -5.43
CA THR A 547 9.93 7.49 -5.98
C THR A 547 9.77 8.98 -6.33
N PRO A 548 9.34 9.85 -5.39
CA PRO A 548 9.14 11.27 -5.66
C PRO A 548 10.45 12.05 -5.81
N GLY A 549 10.33 13.32 -6.20
CA GLY A 549 11.45 14.25 -6.25
C GLY A 549 12.07 14.43 -7.63
N ILE A 550 11.41 14.01 -8.70
CA ILE A 550 11.87 14.29 -10.06
C ILE A 550 11.66 15.77 -10.37
N PHE A 551 12.73 16.50 -10.64
CA PHE A 551 12.73 17.94 -10.95
C PHE A 551 12.95 18.24 -12.42
N GLU A 552 13.68 17.38 -13.17
CA GLU A 552 13.69 17.48 -14.62
C GLU A 552 12.46 16.82 -15.20
N MET A 553 11.53 17.65 -15.66
CA MET A 553 10.23 17.22 -16.15
C MET A 553 10.24 16.79 -17.62
N ASP A 554 11.31 17.09 -18.34
CA ASP A 554 11.45 16.85 -19.78
C ASP A 554 12.61 15.88 -20.01
N LEU A 555 12.29 14.61 -20.29
CA LEU A 555 13.28 13.56 -20.47
C LEU A 555 14.05 13.67 -21.78
N GLU A 556 13.57 14.45 -22.75
CA GLU A 556 14.34 14.75 -23.96
C GLU A 556 15.66 15.45 -23.61
N LYS A 557 15.69 16.24 -22.53
CA LYS A 557 16.92 16.89 -22.03
C LYS A 557 17.86 15.92 -21.29
N VAL A 558 17.36 14.80 -20.82
CA VAL A 558 18.14 13.79 -20.07
C VAL A 558 18.79 12.79 -21.03
N SER A 559 18.01 12.23 -21.95
CA SER A 559 18.41 11.12 -22.81
C SER A 559 18.04 11.25 -24.27
N GLY A 560 17.33 12.31 -24.66
CA GLY A 560 16.76 12.45 -26.00
C GLY A 560 15.43 11.71 -26.19
N TRP A 561 14.88 11.09 -25.16
CA TRP A 561 13.56 10.45 -25.24
C TRP A 561 12.43 11.48 -25.20
N LYS A 562 11.53 11.41 -26.17
CA LYS A 562 10.33 12.27 -26.20
C LYS A 562 9.30 11.82 -25.16
N ASP A 563 9.64 11.97 -23.90
CA ASP A 563 8.81 11.61 -22.75
C ASP A 563 8.91 12.72 -21.68
N LYS A 564 7.94 12.82 -20.79
CA LYS A 564 7.90 13.86 -19.77
C LYS A 564 7.17 13.42 -18.49
N MET A 565 7.47 14.10 -17.40
CA MET A 565 6.66 14.03 -16.18
C MET A 565 5.41 14.90 -16.33
N ARG A 566 4.30 14.50 -15.72
CA ARG A 566 3.02 15.25 -15.75
C ARG A 566 2.69 15.90 -14.41
N HIS A 567 3.71 16.41 -13.72
CA HIS A 567 3.62 17.08 -12.44
C HIS A 567 4.42 18.38 -12.44
N THR A 568 4.16 19.27 -11.46
CA THR A 568 5.08 20.38 -11.17
C THR A 568 6.13 19.97 -10.14
N ILE A 569 7.24 20.73 -10.02
CA ILE A 569 8.21 20.56 -8.93
C ILE A 569 7.50 20.62 -7.56
N CYS A 570 6.55 21.53 -7.38
CA CYS A 570 5.85 21.67 -6.11
C CYS A 570 4.90 20.52 -5.80
N ASN A 571 4.36 19.80 -6.79
CA ASN A 571 3.68 18.53 -6.57
C ASN A 571 4.67 17.49 -6.04
N GLN A 572 5.84 17.35 -6.67
CA GLN A 572 6.88 16.43 -6.22
C GLN A 572 7.33 16.71 -4.78
N LEU A 573 7.42 17.98 -4.37
CA LEU A 573 7.68 18.34 -2.97
C LEU A 573 6.52 17.96 -2.04
N GLY A 574 5.28 18.22 -2.45
CA GLY A 574 4.08 17.89 -1.70
C GLY A 574 3.95 16.39 -1.39
N LEU A 575 4.42 15.52 -2.30
CA LEU A 575 4.39 14.07 -2.16
C LEU A 575 5.19 13.56 -0.95
N TYR A 576 6.28 14.23 -0.53
CA TYR A 576 7.05 13.84 0.66
C TYR A 576 6.26 13.92 1.96
N VAL A 577 5.17 14.67 1.97
CA VAL A 577 4.31 14.80 3.15
C VAL A 577 2.98 14.06 2.97
N THR A 578 2.42 14.08 1.76
CA THR A 578 1.10 13.47 1.50
C THR A 578 1.17 11.98 1.31
N PHE A 579 2.24 11.45 0.69
CA PHE A 579 2.50 10.01 0.61
C PHE A 579 3.34 9.57 1.79
N TYR A 580 2.90 8.51 2.45
CA TYR A 580 3.70 7.94 3.53
C TYR A 580 4.65 6.89 2.98
N SER A 581 5.92 7.09 3.24
CA SER A 581 6.98 6.10 3.02
C SER A 581 8.11 6.31 4.04
N PRO A 582 8.37 5.35 4.93
CA PRO A 582 9.50 5.42 5.85
C PRO A 582 10.85 5.14 5.16
N LEU A 583 10.81 4.60 3.95
CA LEU A 583 11.97 4.48 3.05
C LEU A 583 11.72 5.42 1.87
N GLN A 584 12.19 6.67 1.99
CA GLN A 584 11.79 7.77 1.10
C GLN A 584 12.92 8.15 0.15
N MET A 585 12.66 8.03 -1.14
CA MET A 585 13.63 8.32 -2.18
C MET A 585 13.64 9.80 -2.58
N ALA A 586 14.83 10.33 -2.88
CA ALA A 586 15.04 11.49 -3.75
C ALA A 586 15.50 10.96 -5.11
N ALA A 587 14.59 10.88 -6.06
CA ALA A 587 14.72 9.99 -7.20
C ALA A 587 15.51 10.56 -8.39
N ASP A 588 15.67 11.90 -8.50
CA ASP A 588 16.32 12.53 -9.66
C ASP A 588 17.85 12.44 -9.62
N LEU A 589 18.45 12.81 -10.73
CA LEU A 589 19.89 12.83 -10.92
C LEU A 589 20.56 13.99 -10.13
N PRO A 590 21.79 13.79 -9.63
CA PRO A 590 22.54 14.87 -8.96
C PRO A 590 22.64 16.17 -9.76
N GLU A 591 22.90 16.09 -11.06
CA GLU A 591 22.99 17.27 -11.95
C GLU A 591 21.66 17.99 -12.16
N ASN A 592 20.53 17.28 -12.06
CA ASN A 592 19.21 17.90 -12.13
C ASN A 592 18.91 18.68 -10.85
N TYR A 593 19.19 18.09 -9.68
CA TYR A 593 19.06 18.77 -8.39
C TYR A 593 19.97 20.01 -8.28
N ALA A 594 21.20 19.93 -8.81
CA ALA A 594 22.14 21.05 -8.79
C ALA A 594 21.60 22.33 -9.44
N ARG A 595 20.60 22.23 -10.30
CA ARG A 595 19.91 23.36 -10.94
C ARG A 595 18.83 23.98 -10.05
N PHE A 596 18.39 23.31 -9.00
CA PHE A 596 17.24 23.68 -8.15
C PHE A 596 17.53 23.46 -6.67
N MET A 597 18.77 23.78 -6.22
CA MET A 597 19.22 23.51 -4.84
C MET A 597 18.36 24.20 -3.80
N ASP A 598 17.74 25.32 -4.12
CA ASP A 598 16.82 26.04 -3.25
C ASP A 598 15.49 25.28 -3.02
N ALA A 599 14.92 24.67 -4.06
CA ALA A 599 13.76 23.77 -3.92
C ALA A 599 14.16 22.43 -3.29
N PHE A 600 15.34 21.89 -3.63
CA PHE A 600 15.88 20.65 -3.09
C PHE A 600 16.09 20.73 -1.55
N GLN A 601 16.26 21.94 -1.01
CA GLN A 601 16.36 22.16 0.43
C GLN A 601 15.15 21.59 1.18
N PHE A 602 13.93 21.65 0.61
CA PHE A 602 12.76 21.03 1.23
C PHE A 602 12.94 19.51 1.41
N ILE A 603 13.45 18.81 0.38
CA ILE A 603 13.71 17.36 0.43
C ILE A 603 14.77 17.02 1.49
N LYS A 604 15.79 17.88 1.64
CA LYS A 604 16.81 17.71 2.69
C LYS A 604 16.21 17.85 4.10
N ASP A 605 15.33 18.82 4.29
CA ASP A 605 14.78 19.20 5.59
C ASP A 605 13.64 18.29 6.07
N VAL A 606 12.85 17.69 5.16
CA VAL A 606 11.66 16.92 5.51
C VAL A 606 12.02 15.61 6.21
N ALA A 607 11.30 15.28 7.29
CA ALA A 607 11.38 13.99 7.96
C ALA A 607 10.62 12.91 7.16
N VAL A 608 10.83 11.64 7.49
CA VAL A 608 10.20 10.49 6.81
C VAL A 608 9.42 9.57 7.75
N ASP A 609 9.36 9.93 9.04
CA ASP A 609 8.58 9.22 10.06
C ASP A 609 7.89 10.20 10.99
N TRP A 610 6.69 9.87 11.47
CA TRP A 610 5.78 10.83 12.05
C TRP A 610 5.22 10.38 13.40
N ASP A 611 5.11 11.29 14.33
CA ASP A 611 4.38 11.06 15.57
C ASP A 611 2.94 11.60 15.52
N LYS A 612 2.65 12.49 14.54
CA LYS A 612 1.31 13.01 14.31
C LYS A 612 1.07 13.39 12.86
N SER A 613 -0.08 12.96 12.33
CA SER A 613 -0.58 13.33 11.02
C SER A 613 -1.97 13.95 11.12
N ILE A 614 -2.19 15.04 10.39
CA ILE A 614 -3.47 15.75 10.33
C ILE A 614 -3.85 15.93 8.86
N TYR A 615 -4.95 15.34 8.45
CA TYR A 615 -5.47 15.46 7.09
C TYR A 615 -6.39 16.68 7.04
N LEU A 616 -5.84 17.81 6.58
CA LEU A 616 -6.52 19.12 6.65
C LEU A 616 -7.65 19.23 5.64
N MET A 617 -7.44 18.74 4.44
CA MET A 617 -8.42 18.78 3.34
C MET A 617 -8.12 17.64 2.35
N ALA A 618 -9.15 17.00 1.83
CA ALA A 618 -8.99 15.99 0.79
C ALA A 618 -10.28 15.74 0.01
N GLU A 619 -10.14 15.38 -1.27
CA GLU A 619 -11.17 14.76 -2.10
C GLU A 619 -10.47 13.83 -3.12
N PRO A 620 -10.84 12.54 -3.20
CA PRO A 620 -10.20 11.57 -4.08
C PRO A 620 -10.20 12.02 -5.55
N GLY A 621 -9.03 11.96 -6.20
CA GLY A 621 -8.83 12.37 -7.59
C GLY A 621 -8.75 13.88 -7.80
N GLU A 622 -8.96 14.67 -6.76
CA GLU A 622 -9.00 16.12 -6.85
C GLU A 622 -7.80 16.77 -6.14
N TYR A 623 -7.65 16.55 -4.84
CA TYR A 623 -6.56 17.14 -4.06
C TYR A 623 -6.42 16.51 -2.67
N MET A 624 -5.27 16.76 -2.03
CA MET A 624 -5.00 16.42 -0.64
C MET A 624 -4.07 17.46 -0.01
N VAL A 625 -4.34 17.83 1.24
CA VAL A 625 -3.48 18.68 2.08
C VAL A 625 -3.30 18.01 3.44
N THR A 626 -2.06 17.75 3.82
CA THR A 626 -1.71 17.04 5.06
C THR A 626 -0.65 17.82 5.83
N ALA A 627 -0.78 17.91 7.15
CA ALA A 627 0.23 18.41 8.07
C ALA A 627 0.78 17.26 8.91
N ARG A 628 2.10 17.20 9.11
CA ARG A 628 2.77 16.14 9.85
C ARG A 628 3.80 16.70 10.81
N HIS A 629 3.89 16.11 12.01
CA HIS A 629 4.90 16.36 13.03
C HIS A 629 5.90 15.19 13.04
N PRO A 630 7.22 15.46 13.05
CA PRO A 630 8.24 14.41 12.96
C PRO A 630 8.35 13.60 14.27
N LYS A 631 8.58 12.31 14.15
CA LYS A 631 8.92 11.41 15.27
C LYS A 631 10.39 11.59 15.62
N LEU A 632 10.67 12.41 16.65
CA LEU A 632 12.04 12.81 17.02
C LEU A 632 12.96 11.61 17.31
N SER A 633 12.42 10.52 17.85
CA SER A 633 13.19 9.31 18.19
C SER A 633 13.76 8.56 16.98
N THR A 634 13.28 8.84 15.77
CA THR A 634 13.72 8.16 14.54
C THR A 634 14.52 9.03 13.59
N VAL A 635 14.52 10.36 13.80
CA VAL A 635 15.08 11.37 12.86
C VAL A 635 16.54 11.14 12.50
N ASN A 636 17.38 10.58 13.40
CA ASN A 636 18.81 10.31 13.14
C ASN A 636 19.18 8.81 13.26
N LYS A 637 18.21 7.91 13.34
CA LYS A 637 18.44 6.48 13.59
C LYS A 637 19.25 5.78 12.51
N ALA A 638 19.08 6.16 11.24
CA ALA A 638 19.86 5.63 10.14
C ALA A 638 21.36 5.93 10.33
N ALA A 639 21.71 7.17 10.62
CA ALA A 639 23.08 7.59 10.89
C ALA A 639 23.67 6.92 12.15
N GLU A 640 22.89 6.82 13.24
CA GLU A 640 23.28 6.08 14.45
C GLU A 640 23.52 4.60 14.17
N GLY A 641 22.70 3.98 13.31
CA GLY A 641 22.86 2.59 12.88
C GLY A 641 24.15 2.37 12.08
N LEU A 642 24.44 3.28 11.15
CA LEU A 642 25.70 3.24 10.38
C LEU A 642 26.92 3.41 11.31
N ALA A 643 26.86 4.31 12.27
CA ALA A 643 27.95 4.55 13.21
C ALA A 643 28.33 3.35 14.09
N LYS A 644 27.47 2.33 14.17
CA LYS A 644 27.76 1.06 14.87
C LYS A 644 28.64 0.11 14.05
N LEU A 645 28.74 0.29 12.74
CA LEU A 645 29.60 -0.53 11.89
C LEU A 645 31.09 -0.20 12.16
N PRO A 646 32.01 -1.18 12.03
CA PRO A 646 33.43 -0.98 12.27
C PRO A 646 34.05 0.17 11.46
N ASP A 647 33.71 0.24 10.17
CA ASP A 647 34.16 1.24 9.19
C ASP A 647 33.17 2.41 9.01
N GLY A 648 32.03 2.41 9.72
CA GLY A 648 31.00 3.43 9.60
C GLY A 648 31.46 4.77 10.18
N LYS A 649 31.11 5.87 9.51
CA LYS A 649 31.38 7.23 9.98
C LYS A 649 30.61 7.52 11.27
N LYS A 650 31.31 8.01 12.31
CA LYS A 650 30.75 8.14 13.67
C LYS A 650 29.98 9.43 13.92
N ASP A 651 30.17 10.45 13.09
CA ASP A 651 29.74 11.83 13.40
C ASP A 651 28.63 12.35 12.46
N MET A 652 27.80 11.44 11.95
CA MET A 652 26.76 11.81 10.97
C MET A 652 25.50 12.38 11.63
N VAL A 653 24.98 13.43 11.01
CA VAL A 653 23.67 14.02 11.32
C VAL A 653 22.90 14.17 10.02
N SER A 654 21.69 13.58 9.98
CA SER A 654 20.80 13.65 8.81
C SER A 654 20.35 15.08 8.50
N GLY A 655 19.97 15.37 7.25
CA GLY A 655 19.43 16.69 6.87
C GLY A 655 18.21 17.10 7.69
N ALA A 656 17.28 16.17 7.91
CA ALA A 656 16.10 16.43 8.75
C ALA A 656 16.48 16.77 10.21
N ALA A 657 17.46 16.06 10.79
CA ALA A 657 17.94 16.37 12.13
C ALA A 657 18.57 17.76 12.19
N LYS A 658 19.41 18.13 11.21
CA LYS A 658 19.97 19.48 11.14
C LYS A 658 18.88 20.57 11.12
N PHE A 659 17.84 20.36 10.34
CA PHE A 659 16.71 21.30 10.26
C PHE A 659 15.94 21.38 11.59
N ILE A 660 15.57 20.24 12.20
CA ILE A 660 14.77 20.19 13.43
C ILE A 660 15.52 20.80 14.62
N TYR A 661 16.82 20.56 14.71
CA TYR A 661 17.66 21.05 15.81
C TYR A 661 18.35 22.37 15.49
N ALA A 662 18.05 23.01 14.35
CA ALA A 662 18.67 24.26 13.89
C ALA A 662 20.20 24.22 13.88
N LEU A 663 20.77 23.11 13.46
CA LEU A 663 22.22 22.87 13.40
C LEU A 663 22.82 23.37 12.07
N PRO A 664 24.10 23.75 12.04
CA PRO A 664 24.79 24.11 10.80
C PRO A 664 25.03 22.88 9.89
N ASP A 665 25.29 23.12 8.61
CA ASP A 665 25.50 22.04 7.62
C ASP A 665 26.65 21.08 8.00
N ASN A 666 27.69 21.58 8.66
CA ASN A 666 28.84 20.80 9.11
C ASN A 666 28.67 20.20 10.53
N ALA A 667 27.47 20.22 11.09
CA ALA A 667 27.21 19.67 12.42
C ALA A 667 27.54 18.18 12.51
N THR A 668 27.99 17.80 13.69
CA THR A 668 28.37 16.44 14.06
C THR A 668 27.39 15.83 15.07
N ALA A 669 27.48 14.53 15.32
CA ALA A 669 26.66 13.84 16.32
C ALA A 669 26.83 14.45 17.74
N SER A 670 27.99 15.04 18.06
CA SER A 670 28.20 15.73 19.34
C SER A 670 27.39 17.04 19.45
N ASP A 671 27.22 17.75 18.34
CA ASP A 671 26.36 18.95 18.30
C ASP A 671 24.89 18.59 18.49
N LEU A 672 24.46 17.46 17.92
CA LEU A 672 23.10 16.95 18.07
C LEU A 672 22.79 16.54 19.54
N ASN A 673 23.72 15.87 20.23
CA ASN A 673 23.51 15.35 21.58
C ASN A 673 23.24 16.43 22.64
N GLY A 674 23.65 17.69 22.41
CA GLY A 674 23.41 18.83 23.32
C GLY A 674 22.29 19.76 22.85
N ALA A 675 21.75 19.55 21.68
CA ALA A 675 20.79 20.46 21.05
C ALA A 675 19.35 20.19 21.52
N LYS A 676 18.56 21.25 21.60
CA LYS A 676 17.12 21.17 21.85
C LYS A 676 16.37 21.14 20.51
N ALA A 677 15.51 20.15 20.34
CA ALA A 677 14.62 20.12 19.19
C ALA A 677 13.64 21.29 19.21
N HIS A 678 13.49 21.97 18.09
CA HIS A 678 12.41 22.92 17.86
C HIS A 678 11.11 22.18 17.57
N ASP A 679 9.97 22.81 17.84
CA ASP A 679 8.68 22.33 17.38
C ASP A 679 8.60 22.58 15.86
N VAL A 680 8.51 21.50 15.09
CA VAL A 680 8.56 21.54 13.62
C VAL A 680 7.35 20.82 13.05
N TRP A 681 6.77 21.42 12.01
CA TRP A 681 5.70 20.82 11.22
C TRP A 681 6.03 20.89 9.73
N TYR A 682 5.57 19.89 9.00
CA TYR A 682 5.65 19.85 7.55
C TYR A 682 4.23 19.81 7.00
N VAL A 683 3.94 20.65 5.99
CA VAL A 683 2.64 20.61 5.30
C VAL A 683 2.86 20.37 3.82
N GLY A 684 2.21 19.34 3.29
CA GLY A 684 2.22 19.03 1.87
C GLY A 684 0.84 19.19 1.25
N GLY A 685 0.80 19.71 0.03
CA GLY A 685 -0.41 19.76 -0.78
C GLY A 685 -0.15 19.22 -2.17
N ILE A 686 -1.04 18.38 -2.69
CA ILE A 686 -1.03 17.85 -4.06
C ILE A 686 -2.38 18.08 -4.71
N ASN A 687 -2.37 18.28 -6.03
CA ASN A 687 -3.55 18.64 -6.82
C ASN A 687 -3.68 17.78 -8.07
N GLY A 688 -4.91 17.57 -8.50
CA GLY A 688 -5.26 16.85 -9.71
C GLY A 688 -5.29 17.75 -10.97
N GLU A 689 -6.20 17.41 -11.90
CA GLU A 689 -6.29 18.02 -13.25
C GLU A 689 -6.65 19.50 -13.24
N ASN A 690 -7.37 19.99 -12.24
CA ASN A 690 -7.90 21.36 -12.22
C ASN A 690 -7.13 22.23 -11.22
N ALA A 691 -6.62 23.38 -11.66
CA ALA A 691 -6.01 24.36 -10.75
C ALA A 691 -7.03 24.83 -9.70
N ARG A 692 -6.57 25.05 -8.47
CA ARG A 692 -7.42 25.50 -7.37
C ARG A 692 -6.70 26.36 -6.34
N GLU A 693 -7.48 27.08 -5.55
CA GLU A 693 -7.01 27.70 -4.33
C GLU A 693 -7.47 26.87 -3.13
N VAL A 694 -6.58 26.66 -2.17
CA VAL A 694 -6.87 26.00 -0.89
C VAL A 694 -6.70 26.99 0.26
N SER A 695 -7.53 26.81 1.30
CA SER A 695 -7.45 27.66 2.49
C SER A 695 -7.60 26.76 3.73
N PHE A 696 -6.61 26.78 4.63
CA PHE A 696 -6.60 25.97 5.84
C PHE A 696 -5.98 26.73 7.00
N LYS A 697 -6.38 26.36 8.24
CA LYS A 697 -5.87 26.95 9.47
C LYS A 697 -4.62 26.20 9.94
N LEU A 698 -3.74 26.93 10.63
CA LEU A 698 -2.59 26.35 11.31
C LEU A 698 -2.86 26.12 12.82
N ASP A 699 -4.10 25.80 13.17
CA ASP A 699 -4.56 25.62 14.55
C ASP A 699 -3.96 24.39 15.28
N PHE A 700 -3.24 23.56 14.55
CA PHE A 700 -2.41 22.48 15.10
C PHE A 700 -1.10 22.98 15.73
N LEU A 701 -0.67 24.21 15.46
CA LEU A 701 0.50 24.83 16.10
C LEU A 701 0.20 25.21 17.56
N LYS A 702 1.24 25.27 18.40
CA LYS A 702 1.09 25.62 19.81
C LYS A 702 0.56 27.05 19.97
N PRO A 703 -0.51 27.28 20.76
CA PRO A 703 -1.06 28.60 21.00
C PRO A 703 -0.01 29.55 21.63
N GLY A 704 0.07 30.79 21.10
CA GLY A 704 0.96 31.81 21.60
C GLY A 704 2.43 31.72 21.14
N VAL A 705 2.80 30.64 20.48
CA VAL A 705 4.14 30.44 19.91
C VAL A 705 4.22 31.03 18.50
N LYS A 706 5.40 31.61 18.18
CA LYS A 706 5.71 32.15 16.84
C LYS A 706 6.56 31.14 16.08
N TYR A 707 6.23 30.96 14.81
CA TYR A 707 6.94 30.07 13.90
C TYR A 707 7.37 30.83 12.65
N GLU A 708 8.43 30.35 12.02
CA GLU A 708 8.78 30.71 10.64
C GLU A 708 8.30 29.58 9.71
N ALA A 709 7.51 29.94 8.69
CA ALA A 709 7.10 29.04 7.62
C ALA A 709 7.87 29.36 6.35
N THR A 710 8.59 28.40 5.79
CA THR A 710 9.16 28.46 4.44
C THR A 710 8.23 27.72 3.50
N ILE A 711 7.68 28.41 2.52
CA ILE A 711 6.62 27.95 1.62
C ILE A 711 7.20 27.78 0.22
N TYR A 712 7.21 26.57 -0.29
CA TYR A 712 7.56 26.19 -1.66
C TYR A 712 6.25 25.92 -2.40
N ALA A 713 5.85 26.79 -3.31
CA ALA A 713 4.55 26.71 -3.95
C ALA A 713 4.64 26.99 -5.46
N ASP A 714 3.70 26.45 -6.22
CA ASP A 714 3.56 26.73 -7.63
C ASP A 714 3.55 28.24 -7.93
N ALA A 715 4.32 28.69 -8.88
CA ALA A 715 4.26 30.07 -9.39
C ALA A 715 2.89 30.34 -10.05
N LYS A 716 2.57 31.61 -10.27
CA LYS A 716 1.28 32.00 -10.85
C LYS A 716 1.00 31.38 -12.22
N ASP A 717 2.05 31.20 -13.00
CA ASP A 717 2.08 30.65 -14.37
C ASP A 717 2.52 29.17 -14.41
N ALA A 718 2.66 28.53 -13.26
CA ALA A 718 2.97 27.10 -13.21
C ALA A 718 1.84 26.27 -13.79
N ASP A 719 2.22 25.27 -14.59
CA ASP A 719 1.32 24.28 -15.21
C ASP A 719 2.13 23.06 -15.65
N TYR A 720 1.63 21.85 -15.40
CA TYR A 720 2.38 20.62 -15.66
C TYR A 720 2.73 20.37 -17.14
N GLU A 721 1.97 20.97 -18.08
CA GLU A 721 2.22 20.81 -19.52
C GLU A 721 3.17 21.87 -20.08
N THR A 722 2.99 23.12 -19.65
CA THR A 722 3.62 24.29 -20.29
C THR A 722 4.72 24.92 -19.46
N ASN A 723 4.66 24.83 -18.12
CA ASN A 723 5.65 25.45 -17.23
C ASN A 723 5.77 24.68 -15.88
N PRO A 724 6.20 23.38 -15.92
CA PRO A 724 6.18 22.51 -14.73
C PRO A 724 7.23 22.85 -13.68
N GLN A 725 8.27 23.60 -14.05
CA GLN A 725 9.40 23.93 -13.15
C GLN A 725 9.26 25.34 -12.54
N ALA A 726 8.13 26.03 -12.72
CA ALA A 726 7.89 27.33 -12.16
C ALA A 726 7.38 27.25 -10.71
N TYR A 727 8.17 27.77 -9.78
CA TYR A 727 7.82 27.80 -8.36
C TYR A 727 8.25 29.12 -7.71
N THR A 728 7.78 29.34 -6.49
CA THR A 728 8.18 30.45 -5.62
C THR A 728 8.54 29.93 -4.25
N ILE A 729 9.54 30.54 -3.61
CA ILE A 729 9.89 30.29 -2.20
C ILE A 729 9.65 31.56 -1.42
N THR A 730 8.79 31.48 -0.39
CA THR A 730 8.47 32.62 0.47
C THR A 730 8.59 32.25 1.95
N ARG A 731 9.00 33.20 2.77
CA ARG A 731 9.08 33.03 4.23
C ARG A 731 8.07 33.94 4.92
N LYS A 732 7.36 33.36 5.90
CA LYS A 732 6.35 34.09 6.68
C LYS A 732 6.46 33.74 8.16
N LYS A 733 6.24 34.74 9.03
CA LYS A 733 5.96 34.49 10.45
C LYS A 733 4.51 34.08 10.61
N VAL A 734 4.29 32.96 11.27
CA VAL A 734 2.96 32.35 11.45
C VAL A 734 2.71 31.97 12.91
N THR A 735 1.45 31.76 13.25
CA THR A 735 0.99 31.29 14.56
C THR A 735 -0.20 30.36 14.39
N ALA A 736 -0.69 29.75 15.47
CA ALA A 736 -1.91 28.92 15.46
C ALA A 736 -3.18 29.66 14.94
N LYS A 737 -3.16 31.00 14.89
CA LYS A 737 -4.28 31.81 14.34
C LYS A 737 -4.18 32.07 12.85
N THR A 738 -3.06 31.70 12.22
CA THR A 738 -2.81 31.98 10.80
C THR A 738 -3.70 31.10 9.93
N VAL A 739 -4.30 31.73 8.91
CA VAL A 739 -4.98 31.02 7.79
C VAL A 739 -4.04 31.08 6.59
N MET A 740 -3.65 29.92 6.10
CA MET A 740 -2.89 29.79 4.85
C MET A 740 -3.84 29.81 3.67
N LYS A 741 -3.46 30.56 2.61
CA LYS A 741 -4.14 30.55 1.33
C LYS A 741 -3.09 30.35 0.26
N LEU A 742 -3.22 29.28 -0.52
CA LEU A 742 -2.27 28.89 -1.55
C LEU A 742 -2.99 28.47 -2.83
N ARG A 743 -2.39 28.81 -3.96
CA ARG A 743 -2.80 28.28 -5.26
C ARG A 743 -2.00 27.01 -5.54
N MET A 744 -2.67 25.99 -6.06
CA MET A 744 -2.07 24.81 -6.67
C MET A 744 -2.40 24.83 -8.18
N ALA A 745 -1.39 24.67 -9.00
CA ALA A 745 -1.54 24.55 -10.47
C ALA A 745 -2.25 23.24 -10.84
N ARG A 746 -2.55 23.04 -12.11
CA ARG A 746 -2.91 21.72 -12.66
C ARG A 746 -1.76 20.75 -12.39
N SER A 747 -2.05 19.60 -11.77
CA SER A 747 -1.06 18.63 -11.29
C SER A 747 0.09 19.27 -10.48
N GLY A 748 -0.26 20.30 -9.77
CA GLY A 748 0.65 21.11 -8.97
C GLY A 748 0.57 20.78 -7.49
N GLY A 749 1.19 21.64 -6.66
CA GLY A 749 1.19 21.43 -5.23
C GLY A 749 1.99 22.48 -4.46
N PHE A 750 2.34 22.11 -3.22
CA PHE A 750 3.26 22.87 -2.38
C PHE A 750 3.87 21.99 -1.28
N GLY A 751 5.04 22.41 -0.81
CA GLY A 751 5.65 21.93 0.42
C GLY A 751 5.88 23.11 1.36
N ILE A 752 5.66 22.93 2.68
CA ILE A 752 5.91 23.95 3.69
C ILE A 752 6.70 23.32 4.84
N THR A 753 7.79 23.94 5.25
CA THR A 753 8.43 23.67 6.54
C THR A 753 8.02 24.77 7.51
N ILE A 754 7.61 24.40 8.73
CA ILE A 754 7.21 25.33 9.80
C ILE A 754 8.06 25.01 11.02
N ARG A 755 8.87 25.97 11.52
CA ARG A 755 9.76 25.78 12.67
C ARG A 755 9.54 26.88 13.69
N GLU A 756 9.50 26.49 14.96
CA GLU A 756 9.48 27.41 16.13
C GLU A 756 10.68 28.35 16.07
N MET A 757 10.43 29.67 16.32
CA MET A 757 11.43 30.75 16.27
C MET A 757 12.18 30.90 17.59
#